data_9ca0e1cfb583a4b9c0bfd3645ddfd4be
#
_entry.id   9ca0e1cfb583a4b9c0bfd3645ddfd4be
#
_cell.length_a   1.000
_cell.length_b   1.000
_cell.length_c   1.000
_cell.angle_alpha   90.00
_cell.angle_beta   90.00
_cell.angle_gamma   90.00
#
_symmetry.space_group_name_H-M   'P 1'
#
loop_
_entity.id
_entity.type
_entity.pdbx_description
1 polymer ?
#
loop_
_entity_poly.entity_id
_entity_poly.type
_entity_poly.pdbx_seq_one_letter_code
_entity_poly.pdbx_strand_id
1 'polypeptide(L)'
;MAALTPMMQQYMAIKEQYKDCILFYRLGDFYEMFYDDALTASRELEITLTGKNCGQEERAPMCGVPYHAVDVYLNKLVAKGYKVAICEQAEDPKQAKGIVKREVIRIVTPGTNLSQQALDEGRNNYLMCLVYDNNQFGLAITDISTGDFYTTEVATLKELYDEIHRFSPSEIICNDSFYMSGASLDDFKDRLHVSVSTLDTWYMDEAVSVQKIKEHFKVASLDGLGLTDFPSGTLAVGALLLYLYETQKNTLDNLTKITPYRSGGYMIIDSATNRNLELIETLREKQKKGSLLWVLDKTKTAMGARLMRNWIEQPLIEKKKITARQDAVEELYNDMITREEIREYLNAVYDLERLVTRISYRTANPRDLIAFKTSLGMIPPVKQLLAQAKSAELKEIDERMDCLEDIYDLIEKSIQDEPPIMIREGGMIKEGYNEDVDKFRLSRTEGKTWLAELEAREKEKTGIKNLRVRYNKVFGYYLEVTNSYKELVPEDWTRKQTLANAERYITPELKELEDMILGAEDKLAALEYDLYCEVRDSIGEQVVRIQETAKAIAHLDVLASLACVAQSNDYVRPSINTKGVIDIQGGRHPVVEKMNNNQMFIDNDTYLDNKNHRISIITGPNMAGKSTYMRQSALIVLMAQIGSFVPAKSANIGIVDRIFTRVGASDDLASGQSTFMVEMTEVANILRNATSRSLLILDEIGRGTSTFDGLAIAWAVIEHISNTRLCGAKTLFATHYHELTELEGKIPGVNNYCIAVKEKGDDIVFLRKIVKGGADKSYGIQVAKLAGVPDSVINRAKELVEELSDADITAAVKDLTAPKKKQKIVYDQVDMAQMSLFDTVQDNDIVEEIKELDMTHLTPMEAMNILYNLQNKIKNRW
;
A
#
# COMPACT_ATOMS: atom_id res chain seq x y z
N MET A 1 -1.25 -29.87 42.32
CA MET A 1 -0.68 -28.92 41.35
C MET A 1 -0.40 -27.63 42.08
N ALA A 2 0.82 -27.10 42.06
CA ALA A 2 1.14 -25.82 42.67
C ALA A 2 0.31 -24.72 41.95
N ALA A 3 -0.31 -23.82 42.71
CA ALA A 3 -1.13 -22.78 42.17
C ALA A 3 -0.29 -21.75 41.44
N LEU A 4 -0.69 -21.34 40.21
CA LEU A 4 -0.08 -20.24 39.47
C LEU A 4 -0.06 -18.97 40.33
N THR A 5 0.99 -18.17 40.18
CA THR A 5 1.02 -16.84 40.80
C THR A 5 -0.16 -16.01 40.31
N PRO A 6 -0.71 -15.10 41.16
CA PRO A 6 -1.85 -14.27 40.77
C PRO A 6 -1.63 -13.48 39.49
N MET A 7 -0.41 -12.99 39.23
CA MET A 7 -0.02 -12.31 37.97
C MET A 7 -0.16 -13.26 36.78
N MET A 8 0.29 -14.54 36.93
CA MET A 8 0.19 -15.50 35.83
C MET A 8 -1.26 -15.96 35.60
N GLN A 9 -2.09 -16.00 36.65
CA GLN A 9 -3.53 -16.25 36.50
C GLN A 9 -4.20 -15.14 35.68
N GLN A 10 -3.87 -13.87 35.93
CA GLN A 10 -4.35 -12.74 35.15
C GLN A 10 -3.88 -12.82 33.68
N TYR A 11 -2.57 -13.14 33.45
CA TYR A 11 -2.04 -13.34 32.10
C TYR A 11 -2.80 -14.43 31.33
N MET A 12 -3.00 -15.60 31.93
CA MET A 12 -3.69 -16.71 31.28
C MET A 12 -5.17 -16.39 30.98
N ALA A 13 -5.85 -15.69 31.89
CA ALA A 13 -7.23 -15.27 31.66
C ALA A 13 -7.36 -14.28 30.48
N ILE A 14 -6.39 -13.39 30.32
CA ILE A 14 -6.34 -12.48 29.15
C ILE A 14 -5.97 -13.26 27.90
N LYS A 15 -4.93 -14.11 27.97
CA LYS A 15 -4.49 -14.91 26.81
C LYS A 15 -5.58 -15.83 26.26
N GLU A 16 -6.41 -16.37 27.11
CA GLU A 16 -7.57 -17.20 26.71
C GLU A 16 -8.55 -16.45 25.80
N GLN A 17 -8.68 -15.11 25.96
CA GLN A 17 -9.54 -14.27 25.12
C GLN A 17 -8.85 -13.90 23.80
N TYR A 18 -7.52 -13.94 23.72
CA TYR A 18 -6.70 -13.52 22.57
C TYR A 18 -5.74 -14.63 22.13
N LYS A 19 -6.27 -15.85 21.93
CA LYS A 19 -5.47 -17.06 21.60
C LYS A 19 -4.65 -16.92 20.31
N ASP A 20 -5.20 -16.23 19.32
CA ASP A 20 -4.63 -16.01 17.99
C ASP A 20 -3.61 -14.86 17.92
N CYS A 21 -3.42 -14.13 19.03
CA CYS A 21 -2.52 -12.98 19.11
C CYS A 21 -1.29 -13.30 19.99
N ILE A 22 -0.14 -12.76 19.63
CA ILE A 22 1.01 -12.69 20.55
C ILE A 22 0.70 -11.61 21.61
N LEU A 23 0.66 -11.98 22.89
CA LEU A 23 0.28 -11.06 23.96
C LEU A 23 1.49 -10.31 24.51
N PHE A 24 1.57 -9.01 24.25
CA PHE A 24 2.54 -8.10 24.86
C PHE A 24 2.00 -7.61 26.20
N TYR A 25 2.43 -8.25 27.28
CA TYR A 25 1.90 -8.03 28.61
C TYR A 25 2.78 -7.07 29.44
N ARG A 26 2.27 -5.90 29.78
CA ARG A 26 3.02 -4.83 30.47
C ARG A 26 3.41 -5.23 31.89
N LEU A 27 4.69 -5.28 32.18
CA LEU A 27 5.26 -5.49 33.51
C LEU A 27 6.39 -4.49 33.78
N GLY A 28 6.10 -3.47 34.54
CA GLY A 28 7.06 -2.37 34.80
C GLY A 28 7.46 -1.69 33.49
N ASP A 29 8.76 -1.65 33.19
CA ASP A 29 9.31 -1.01 31.99
C ASP A 29 9.43 -1.95 30.77
N PHE A 30 8.84 -3.16 30.85
CA PHE A 30 8.88 -4.14 29.78
C PHE A 30 7.49 -4.60 29.37
N TYR A 31 7.37 -5.01 28.09
CA TYR A 31 6.35 -5.94 27.66
C TYR A 31 6.94 -7.34 27.68
N GLU A 32 6.39 -8.21 28.51
CA GLU A 32 6.81 -9.60 28.65
C GLU A 32 5.82 -10.53 27.95
N MET A 33 6.35 -11.54 27.30
CA MET A 33 5.63 -12.62 26.63
C MET A 33 5.96 -13.93 27.32
N PHE A 34 5.00 -14.84 27.42
CA PHE A 34 5.17 -16.12 28.13
C PHE A 34 4.75 -17.30 27.28
N TYR A 35 5.20 -18.49 27.63
CA TYR A 35 4.90 -19.77 26.98
C TYR A 35 5.13 -19.74 25.46
N ASP A 36 4.15 -20.17 24.66
CA ASP A 36 4.24 -20.24 23.19
C ASP A 36 4.49 -18.88 22.53
N ASP A 37 3.92 -17.82 23.11
CA ASP A 37 4.18 -16.45 22.65
C ASP A 37 5.64 -16.07 22.81
N ALA A 38 6.27 -16.48 23.94
CA ALA A 38 7.68 -16.22 24.17
C ALA A 38 8.59 -17.01 23.23
N LEU A 39 8.26 -18.27 22.95
CA LEU A 39 9.00 -19.10 22.00
C LEU A 39 8.94 -18.52 20.59
N THR A 40 7.75 -18.14 20.16
CA THR A 40 7.52 -17.52 18.84
C THR A 40 8.22 -16.16 18.75
N ALA A 41 7.98 -15.25 19.69
CA ALA A 41 8.56 -13.92 19.66
C ALA A 41 10.09 -13.94 19.80
N SER A 42 10.66 -14.81 20.62
CA SER A 42 12.12 -14.97 20.76
C SER A 42 12.76 -15.37 19.43
N ARG A 43 12.16 -16.31 18.72
CA ARG A 43 12.63 -16.76 17.40
C ARG A 43 12.50 -15.68 16.35
N GLU A 44 11.31 -15.07 16.24
CA GLU A 44 11.01 -14.12 15.15
C GLU A 44 11.70 -12.76 15.33
N LEU A 45 11.95 -12.35 16.57
CA LEU A 45 12.61 -11.08 16.93
C LEU A 45 14.11 -11.23 17.19
N GLU A 46 14.62 -12.48 17.26
CA GLU A 46 16.02 -12.80 17.60
C GLU A 46 16.43 -12.23 18.98
N ILE A 47 15.51 -12.31 19.96
CA ILE A 47 15.76 -11.87 21.34
C ILE A 47 15.95 -13.05 22.29
N THR A 48 16.62 -12.82 23.41
CA THR A 48 16.95 -13.86 24.38
C THR A 48 15.70 -14.47 25.03
N LEU A 49 15.56 -15.78 24.94
CA LEU A 49 14.58 -16.54 25.67
C LEU A 49 15.11 -16.82 27.09
N THR A 50 14.34 -16.49 28.10
CA THR A 50 14.63 -16.71 29.52
C THR A 50 13.52 -17.50 30.20
N GLY A 51 13.53 -17.67 31.50
CA GLY A 51 12.46 -18.31 32.24
C GLY A 51 12.08 -17.54 33.49
N LYS A 52 10.78 -17.44 33.76
CA LYS A 52 10.21 -16.79 34.95
C LYS A 52 9.56 -17.80 35.89
N ASN A 53 9.75 -17.65 37.16
CA ASN A 53 9.11 -18.49 38.16
C ASN A 53 7.63 -18.05 38.29
N CYS A 54 6.73 -18.95 37.95
CA CYS A 54 5.28 -18.70 37.90
C CYS A 54 4.47 -19.48 38.93
N GLY A 55 5.15 -20.06 39.93
CA GLY A 55 4.56 -20.90 41.00
C GLY A 55 4.47 -22.40 40.68
N GLN A 56 5.00 -22.82 39.54
CA GLN A 56 5.15 -24.22 39.12
C GLN A 56 6.59 -24.67 39.30
N GLU A 57 6.85 -26.00 39.31
CA GLU A 57 8.19 -26.56 39.42
C GLU A 57 9.11 -26.14 38.28
N GLU A 58 8.55 -26.07 37.06
CA GLU A 58 9.27 -25.58 35.89
C GLU A 58 9.05 -24.07 35.69
N ARG A 59 10.12 -23.41 35.26
CA ARG A 59 10.04 -21.98 34.88
C ARG A 59 9.27 -21.81 33.56
N ALA A 60 8.30 -20.92 33.52
CA ALA A 60 7.64 -20.57 32.28
C ALA A 60 8.62 -19.88 31.29
N PRO A 61 8.72 -20.34 30.04
CA PRO A 61 9.48 -19.63 29.02
C PRO A 61 9.03 -18.18 28.95
N MET A 62 9.95 -17.23 28.88
CA MET A 62 9.66 -15.80 28.86
C MET A 62 10.70 -15.07 28.00
N CYS A 63 10.24 -14.10 27.24
CA CYS A 63 11.06 -13.06 26.65
C CYS A 63 10.39 -11.70 26.87
N GLY A 64 11.11 -10.61 26.64
CA GLY A 64 10.56 -9.29 26.84
C GLY A 64 11.29 -8.21 26.05
N VAL A 65 10.57 -7.14 25.77
CA VAL A 65 11.07 -5.96 25.07
C VAL A 65 10.82 -4.70 25.91
N PRO A 66 11.73 -3.71 25.91
CA PRO A 66 11.51 -2.44 26.60
C PRO A 66 10.29 -1.71 26.04
N TYR A 67 9.44 -1.15 26.92
CA TYR A 67 8.20 -0.52 26.46
C TYR A 67 8.44 0.69 25.55
N HIS A 68 9.48 1.44 25.78
CA HIS A 68 9.84 2.62 24.98
C HIS A 68 10.35 2.27 23.57
N ALA A 69 10.72 1.01 23.33
CA ALA A 69 11.19 0.50 22.05
C ALA A 69 10.21 -0.49 21.41
N VAL A 70 8.99 -0.61 21.94
CA VAL A 70 8.00 -1.62 21.56
C VAL A 70 7.69 -1.57 20.06
N ASP A 71 7.58 -0.40 19.46
CA ASP A 71 7.18 -0.22 18.05
C ASP A 71 8.14 -0.93 17.09
N VAL A 72 9.44 -0.92 17.36
CA VAL A 72 10.44 -1.62 16.52
C VAL A 72 10.19 -3.12 16.47
N TYR A 73 9.90 -3.72 17.62
CA TYR A 73 9.65 -5.16 17.75
C TYR A 73 8.26 -5.55 17.24
N LEU A 74 7.24 -4.73 17.56
CA LEU A 74 5.89 -4.87 17.09
C LEU A 74 5.83 -4.89 15.56
N ASN A 75 6.45 -3.91 14.92
CA ASN A 75 6.48 -3.79 13.47
C ASN A 75 7.13 -5.00 12.79
N LYS A 76 8.18 -5.59 13.40
CA LYS A 76 8.81 -6.82 12.87
C LYS A 76 7.87 -8.02 12.89
N LEU A 77 7.09 -8.21 13.97
CA LEU A 77 6.12 -9.30 14.08
C LEU A 77 4.95 -9.09 13.10
N VAL A 78 4.40 -7.88 13.08
CA VAL A 78 3.27 -7.53 12.22
C VAL A 78 3.65 -7.65 10.74
N ALA A 79 4.86 -7.23 10.34
CA ALA A 79 5.35 -7.40 8.96
C ALA A 79 5.47 -8.88 8.53
N LYS A 80 5.60 -9.80 9.49
CA LYS A 80 5.59 -11.26 9.26
C LYS A 80 4.18 -11.88 9.33
N GLY A 81 3.13 -11.03 9.45
CA GLY A 81 1.73 -11.46 9.48
C GLY A 81 1.19 -11.86 10.86
N TYR A 82 1.95 -11.68 11.94
CA TYR A 82 1.48 -11.97 13.29
C TYR A 82 0.55 -10.86 13.78
N LYS A 83 -0.51 -11.25 14.53
CA LYS A 83 -1.37 -10.34 15.30
C LYS A 83 -0.78 -10.16 16.68
N VAL A 84 -0.70 -8.93 17.18
CA VAL A 84 -0.13 -8.62 18.49
C VAL A 84 -1.14 -7.86 19.34
N ALA A 85 -1.50 -8.43 20.50
CA ALA A 85 -2.37 -7.77 21.48
C ALA A 85 -1.51 -7.00 22.49
N ILE A 86 -1.74 -5.70 22.61
CA ILE A 86 -1.03 -4.83 23.56
C ILE A 86 -1.86 -4.71 24.82
N CYS A 87 -1.31 -5.23 25.92
CA CYS A 87 -1.93 -5.27 27.22
C CYS A 87 -1.24 -4.28 28.17
N GLU A 88 -1.95 -3.23 28.56
CA GLU A 88 -1.48 -2.16 29.45
C GLU A 88 -2.10 -2.22 30.84
N GLN A 89 -1.48 -1.49 31.78
CA GLN A 89 -1.97 -1.31 33.12
C GLN A 89 -3.16 -0.35 33.09
N ALA A 90 -4.33 -0.82 33.53
CA ALA A 90 -5.57 -0.04 33.54
C ALA A 90 -5.72 0.88 34.77
N GLU A 91 -4.83 0.75 35.76
CA GLU A 91 -4.84 1.56 36.99
C GLU A 91 -3.42 1.95 37.41
N ASP A 92 -3.29 3.04 38.17
CA ASP A 92 -2.00 3.49 38.70
C ASP A 92 -1.43 2.45 39.68
N PRO A 93 -0.23 1.94 39.46
CA PRO A 93 0.41 0.97 40.37
C PRO A 93 0.54 1.47 41.82
N LYS A 94 0.61 2.79 42.05
CA LYS A 94 0.71 3.40 43.39
C LYS A 94 -0.63 3.35 44.14
N GLN A 95 -1.77 3.21 43.45
CA GLN A 95 -3.11 3.21 44.01
C GLN A 95 -3.73 1.81 44.09
N ALA A 96 -3.12 0.82 43.44
CA ALA A 96 -3.63 -0.53 43.35
C ALA A 96 -3.61 -1.24 44.71
N LYS A 97 -4.76 -1.75 45.17
CA LYS A 97 -4.88 -2.63 46.34
C LYS A 97 -4.71 -4.09 45.90
N GLY A 98 -3.44 -4.51 45.64
CA GLY A 98 -3.13 -5.86 45.19
C GLY A 98 -2.41 -5.88 43.87
N ILE A 99 -2.86 -6.75 42.91
CA ILE A 99 -2.26 -6.83 41.56
C ILE A 99 -2.92 -5.77 40.69
N VAL A 100 -2.09 -4.97 40.03
CA VAL A 100 -2.51 -3.97 39.06
C VAL A 100 -3.35 -4.63 37.98
N LYS A 101 -4.55 -4.11 37.75
CA LYS A 101 -5.43 -4.57 36.68
C LYS A 101 -4.81 -4.24 35.32
N ARG A 102 -4.90 -5.19 34.40
CA ARG A 102 -4.40 -5.02 33.01
C ARG A 102 -5.47 -5.38 32.02
N GLU A 103 -5.50 -4.66 30.93
CA GLU A 103 -6.48 -4.86 29.86
C GLU A 103 -5.79 -4.72 28.50
N VAL A 104 -6.28 -5.46 27.50
CA VAL A 104 -5.84 -5.26 26.12
C VAL A 104 -6.46 -3.98 25.61
N ILE A 105 -5.59 -3.02 25.28
CA ILE A 105 -6.00 -1.70 24.78
C ILE A 105 -6.10 -1.64 23.26
N ARG A 106 -5.38 -2.51 22.56
CA ARG A 106 -5.35 -2.57 21.10
C ARG A 106 -4.79 -3.90 20.62
N ILE A 107 -5.30 -4.36 19.46
CA ILE A 107 -4.70 -5.45 18.67
C ILE A 107 -4.12 -4.84 17.41
N VAL A 108 -2.85 -5.09 17.14
CA VAL A 108 -2.16 -4.61 15.94
C VAL A 108 -2.00 -5.75 14.96
N THR A 109 -2.48 -5.53 13.74
CA THR A 109 -2.42 -6.46 12.61
C THR A 109 -1.78 -5.75 11.41
N PRO A 110 -1.41 -6.45 10.33
CA PRO A 110 -0.83 -5.80 9.15
C PRO A 110 -1.66 -4.63 8.61
N GLY A 111 -2.99 -4.78 8.54
CA GLY A 111 -3.92 -3.77 8.03
C GLY A 111 -4.30 -2.68 9.04
N THR A 112 -4.00 -2.88 10.32
CA THR A 112 -4.36 -1.93 11.39
C THR A 112 -3.15 -1.23 12.02
N ASN A 113 -1.96 -1.37 11.46
CA ASN A 113 -0.75 -0.73 11.96
C ASN A 113 -0.75 0.78 11.64
N LEU A 114 -0.55 1.61 12.66
CA LEU A 114 -0.48 3.08 12.57
C LEU A 114 0.92 3.64 12.86
N SER A 115 1.94 2.77 13.05
CA SER A 115 3.30 3.20 13.35
C SER A 115 3.93 3.91 12.15
N GLN A 116 4.42 5.13 12.35
CA GLN A 116 5.13 5.88 11.30
C GLN A 116 6.36 5.15 10.76
N GLN A 117 7.04 4.37 11.60
CA GLN A 117 8.23 3.62 11.20
C GLN A 117 7.91 2.41 10.32
N ALA A 118 6.68 1.90 10.37
CA ALA A 118 6.23 0.76 9.60
C ALA A 118 5.53 1.14 8.30
N LEU A 119 4.88 2.30 8.27
CA LEU A 119 4.11 2.77 7.12
C LEU A 119 5.02 3.47 6.11
N ASP A 120 4.92 3.04 4.85
CA ASP A 120 5.49 3.78 3.72
C ASP A 120 4.73 5.11 3.57
N GLU A 121 5.45 6.24 3.47
CA GLU A 121 4.84 7.57 3.32
C GLU A 121 4.07 7.71 2.00
N GLY A 122 4.57 7.12 0.93
CA GLY A 122 3.98 7.19 -0.42
C GLY A 122 3.00 6.06 -0.75
N ARG A 123 2.56 5.25 0.25
CA ARG A 123 1.65 4.13 0.05
C ARG A 123 0.58 4.07 1.12
N ASN A 124 -0.66 3.75 0.71
CA ASN A 124 -1.75 3.42 1.62
C ASN A 124 -1.55 2.05 2.25
N ASN A 125 -2.09 1.86 3.46
CA ASN A 125 -2.08 0.58 4.19
C ASN A 125 -3.50 0.02 4.27
N TYR A 126 -3.98 -0.58 3.19
CA TYR A 126 -5.36 -1.04 3.11
C TYR A 126 -5.59 -2.35 3.88
N LEU A 127 -6.69 -2.35 4.64
CA LEU A 127 -7.36 -3.53 5.18
C LEU A 127 -8.61 -3.77 4.34
N MET A 128 -8.81 -5.00 3.89
CA MET A 128 -9.95 -5.39 3.05
C MET A 128 -10.79 -6.47 3.73
N CYS A 129 -12.11 -6.27 3.77
CA CYS A 129 -13.08 -7.29 4.15
C CYS A 129 -13.77 -7.83 2.91
N LEU A 130 -13.77 -9.15 2.77
CA LEU A 130 -14.40 -9.88 1.67
C LEU A 130 -15.56 -10.71 2.20
N VAL A 131 -16.75 -10.50 1.67
CA VAL A 131 -17.93 -11.30 1.96
C VAL A 131 -18.41 -11.97 0.70
N TYR A 132 -18.51 -13.29 0.71
CA TYR A 132 -19.16 -14.04 -0.37
C TYR A 132 -20.55 -14.44 0.09
N ASP A 133 -21.57 -13.90 -0.56
CA ASP A 133 -22.97 -14.14 -0.29
C ASP A 133 -23.80 -14.12 -1.59
N ASN A 134 -24.79 -15.03 -1.72
CA ASN A 134 -25.70 -15.10 -2.88
C ASN A 134 -24.99 -15.05 -4.25
N ASN A 135 -23.86 -15.73 -4.39
CA ASN A 135 -23.01 -15.73 -5.60
C ASN A 135 -22.47 -14.34 -5.98
N GLN A 136 -22.37 -13.43 -5.05
CA GLN A 136 -21.74 -12.12 -5.21
C GLN A 136 -20.63 -11.93 -4.16
N PHE A 137 -19.66 -11.13 -4.50
CA PHE A 137 -18.60 -10.70 -3.59
C PHE A 137 -18.85 -9.26 -3.15
N GLY A 138 -19.08 -9.06 -1.86
CA GLY A 138 -19.07 -7.74 -1.24
C GLY A 138 -17.68 -7.40 -0.74
N LEU A 139 -17.22 -6.21 -1.03
CA LEU A 139 -15.90 -5.71 -0.62
C LEU A 139 -16.05 -4.43 0.20
N ALA A 140 -15.34 -4.38 1.32
CA ALA A 140 -15.13 -3.14 2.07
C ALA A 140 -13.63 -2.94 2.26
N ILE A 141 -13.11 -1.76 1.95
CA ILE A 141 -11.69 -1.45 1.93
C ILE A 141 -11.46 -0.17 2.72
N THR A 142 -10.53 -0.19 3.67
CA THR A 142 -10.17 1.00 4.43
C THR A 142 -8.68 1.12 4.66
N ASP A 143 -8.18 2.34 4.68
CA ASP A 143 -6.89 2.70 5.27
C ASP A 143 -7.17 3.52 6.54
N ILE A 144 -7.01 2.87 7.68
CA ILE A 144 -7.26 3.53 8.97
C ILE A 144 -6.27 4.66 9.28
N SER A 145 -5.11 4.68 8.62
CA SER A 145 -4.11 5.73 8.81
C SER A 145 -4.48 7.05 8.11
N THR A 146 -5.27 7.00 7.03
CA THR A 146 -5.70 8.16 6.24
C THR A 146 -7.20 8.46 6.41
N GLY A 147 -7.99 7.48 6.84
CA GLY A 147 -9.44 7.57 6.97
C GLY A 147 -10.18 7.27 5.66
N ASP A 148 -9.52 6.72 4.66
CA ASP A 148 -10.17 6.28 3.44
C ASP A 148 -11.02 5.04 3.68
N PHE A 149 -12.26 5.05 3.13
CA PHE A 149 -13.19 3.94 3.27
C PHE A 149 -14.03 3.78 2.00
N TYR A 150 -13.88 2.63 1.35
CA TYR A 150 -14.55 2.29 0.10
C TYR A 150 -15.38 1.02 0.22
N THR A 151 -16.41 0.89 -0.63
CA THR A 151 -17.14 -0.37 -0.78
C THR A 151 -17.59 -0.58 -2.22
N THR A 152 -17.64 -1.84 -2.62
CA THR A 152 -18.15 -2.25 -3.94
C THR A 152 -18.67 -3.68 -3.88
N GLU A 153 -19.35 -4.08 -4.96
CA GLU A 153 -19.75 -5.46 -5.23
C GLU A 153 -19.27 -5.90 -6.59
N VAL A 154 -18.85 -7.15 -6.68
CA VAL A 154 -18.44 -7.77 -7.93
C VAL A 154 -19.05 -9.17 -8.05
N ALA A 155 -19.37 -9.57 -9.28
CA ALA A 155 -20.07 -10.83 -9.54
C ALA A 155 -19.13 -12.00 -9.81
N THR A 156 -17.89 -11.74 -10.24
CA THR A 156 -16.96 -12.76 -10.68
C THR A 156 -15.67 -12.76 -9.86
N LEU A 157 -15.07 -13.94 -9.70
CA LEU A 157 -13.75 -14.08 -9.09
C LEU A 157 -12.69 -13.17 -9.75
N LYS A 158 -12.79 -13.00 -11.07
CA LYS A 158 -11.86 -12.17 -11.79
C LYS A 158 -11.96 -10.69 -11.37
N GLU A 159 -13.17 -10.13 -11.34
CA GLU A 159 -13.38 -8.76 -10.85
C GLU A 159 -12.90 -8.61 -9.40
N LEU A 160 -13.07 -9.65 -8.58
CA LEU A 160 -12.54 -9.69 -7.23
C LEU A 160 -11.00 -9.58 -7.22
N TYR A 161 -10.31 -10.38 -8.06
CA TYR A 161 -8.84 -10.31 -8.17
C TYR A 161 -8.38 -8.94 -8.70
N ASP A 162 -9.09 -8.36 -9.67
CA ASP A 162 -8.81 -7.02 -10.20
C ASP A 162 -8.88 -5.97 -9.08
N GLU A 163 -9.90 -6.03 -8.19
CA GLU A 163 -10.04 -5.11 -7.06
C GLU A 163 -8.97 -5.36 -5.97
N ILE A 164 -8.62 -6.61 -5.67
CA ILE A 164 -7.54 -6.93 -4.73
C ILE A 164 -6.21 -6.39 -5.24
N HIS A 165 -5.91 -6.55 -6.52
CA HIS A 165 -4.70 -5.99 -7.12
C HIS A 165 -4.69 -4.46 -7.12
N ARG A 166 -5.83 -3.85 -7.39
CA ARG A 166 -6.00 -2.40 -7.40
C ARG A 166 -5.64 -1.76 -6.06
N PHE A 167 -6.11 -2.33 -4.95
CA PHE A 167 -5.85 -1.79 -3.62
C PHE A 167 -4.59 -2.37 -2.97
N SER A 168 -4.12 -3.54 -3.41
CA SER A 168 -2.96 -4.24 -2.85
C SER A 168 -2.98 -4.24 -1.31
N PRO A 169 -4.04 -4.79 -0.68
CA PRO A 169 -4.22 -4.72 0.76
C PRO A 169 -3.10 -5.43 1.50
N SER A 170 -2.76 -4.93 2.70
CA SER A 170 -1.80 -5.58 3.61
C SER A 170 -2.43 -6.73 4.40
N GLU A 171 -3.75 -6.71 4.54
CA GLU A 171 -4.52 -7.74 5.24
C GLU A 171 -5.89 -7.90 4.59
N ILE A 172 -6.34 -9.15 4.51
CA ILE A 172 -7.69 -9.51 4.08
C ILE A 172 -8.37 -10.28 5.22
N ILE A 173 -9.60 -9.88 5.55
CA ILE A 173 -10.50 -10.62 6.43
C ILE A 173 -11.69 -11.10 5.60
N CYS A 174 -12.18 -12.30 5.84
CA CYS A 174 -13.27 -12.88 5.03
C CYS A 174 -14.23 -13.74 5.86
N ASN A 175 -15.41 -14.03 5.30
CA ASN A 175 -16.32 -14.99 5.88
C ASN A 175 -15.98 -16.43 5.46
N ASP A 176 -16.51 -17.43 6.20
CA ASP A 176 -16.27 -18.85 5.89
C ASP A 176 -16.78 -19.25 4.49
N SER A 177 -17.91 -18.66 4.04
CA SER A 177 -18.45 -18.91 2.70
C SER A 177 -17.48 -18.55 1.58
N PHE A 178 -16.53 -17.65 1.83
CA PHE A 178 -15.51 -17.27 0.86
C PHE A 178 -14.64 -18.46 0.42
N TYR A 179 -14.39 -19.44 1.29
CA TYR A 179 -13.67 -20.69 0.94
C TYR A 179 -14.42 -21.55 -0.07
N MET A 180 -15.72 -21.38 -0.19
CA MET A 180 -16.56 -22.11 -1.17
C MET A 180 -16.71 -21.36 -2.49
N SER A 181 -16.18 -20.15 -2.60
CA SER A 181 -16.27 -19.31 -3.82
C SER A 181 -15.41 -19.80 -4.99
N GLY A 182 -14.49 -20.75 -4.73
CA GLY A 182 -13.47 -21.17 -5.71
C GLY A 182 -12.22 -20.29 -5.75
N ALA A 183 -12.10 -19.30 -4.86
CA ALA A 183 -10.89 -18.50 -4.72
C ALA A 183 -9.78 -19.32 -4.03
N SER A 184 -8.57 -19.30 -4.60
CA SER A 184 -7.40 -19.95 -4.00
C SER A 184 -6.77 -19.05 -2.94
N LEU A 185 -6.81 -19.47 -1.68
CA LEU A 185 -6.18 -18.75 -0.58
C LEU A 185 -4.65 -18.81 -0.62
N ASP A 186 -4.10 -19.87 -1.17
CA ASP A 186 -2.67 -20.01 -1.37
C ASP A 186 -2.16 -18.96 -2.35
N ASP A 187 -2.94 -18.60 -3.37
CA ASP A 187 -2.62 -17.50 -4.28
C ASP A 187 -2.50 -16.15 -3.54
N PHE A 188 -3.33 -15.91 -2.53
CA PHE A 188 -3.23 -14.67 -1.73
C PHE A 188 -1.99 -14.66 -0.84
N LYS A 189 -1.65 -15.78 -0.21
CA LYS A 189 -0.48 -15.88 0.68
C LYS A 189 0.83 -15.91 -0.10
N ASP A 190 0.91 -16.75 -1.13
CA ASP A 190 2.17 -17.07 -1.80
C ASP A 190 2.49 -16.07 -2.93
N ARG A 191 1.48 -15.60 -3.67
CA ARG A 191 1.68 -14.67 -4.80
C ARG A 191 1.51 -13.21 -4.41
N LEU A 192 0.55 -12.90 -3.53
CA LEU A 192 0.27 -11.53 -3.12
C LEU A 192 0.93 -11.15 -1.80
N HIS A 193 1.45 -12.11 -1.04
CA HIS A 193 2.04 -11.95 0.29
C HIS A 193 1.08 -11.23 1.26
N VAL A 194 -0.23 -11.51 1.14
CA VAL A 194 -1.28 -10.89 1.97
C VAL A 194 -1.69 -11.83 3.09
N SER A 195 -1.79 -11.31 4.30
CA SER A 195 -2.36 -12.05 5.43
C SER A 195 -3.86 -12.19 5.26
N VAL A 196 -4.37 -13.42 5.27
CA VAL A 196 -5.80 -13.71 5.17
C VAL A 196 -6.26 -14.36 6.46
N SER A 197 -7.34 -13.84 7.07
CA SER A 197 -7.97 -14.41 8.26
C SER A 197 -9.49 -14.45 8.12
N THR A 198 -10.08 -15.48 8.73
CA THR A 198 -11.54 -15.69 8.72
C THR A 198 -12.17 -14.99 9.90
N LEU A 199 -13.36 -14.43 9.71
CA LEU A 199 -14.21 -13.88 10.76
C LEU A 199 -15.28 -14.88 11.16
N ASP A 200 -15.65 -14.88 12.43
CA ASP A 200 -16.76 -15.67 12.95
C ASP A 200 -18.08 -15.27 12.27
N THR A 201 -19.01 -16.20 12.18
CA THR A 201 -20.29 -16.02 11.46
C THR A 201 -21.15 -14.87 11.99
N TRP A 202 -21.03 -14.50 13.27
CA TRP A 202 -21.81 -13.42 13.86
C TRP A 202 -21.45 -12.02 13.30
N TYR A 203 -20.24 -11.85 12.74
CA TYR A 203 -19.86 -10.61 12.01
C TYR A 203 -20.72 -10.39 10.75
N MET A 204 -21.31 -11.46 10.23
CA MET A 204 -22.10 -11.44 8.99
C MET A 204 -23.61 -11.31 9.23
N ASP A 205 -24.03 -11.00 10.45
CA ASP A 205 -25.45 -10.71 10.73
C ASP A 205 -25.84 -9.36 10.12
N GLU A 206 -26.80 -9.38 9.21
CA GLU A 206 -27.27 -8.19 8.48
C GLU A 206 -27.81 -7.11 9.44
N ALA A 207 -28.59 -7.49 10.42
CA ALA A 207 -29.18 -6.53 11.36
C ALA A 207 -28.10 -5.86 12.21
N VAL A 208 -27.10 -6.62 12.68
CA VAL A 208 -25.96 -6.12 13.44
C VAL A 208 -25.11 -5.19 12.57
N SER A 209 -24.82 -5.61 11.34
CA SER A 209 -24.04 -4.82 10.38
C SER A 209 -24.71 -3.48 10.06
N VAL A 210 -26.00 -3.49 9.72
CA VAL A 210 -26.76 -2.26 9.40
C VAL A 210 -26.85 -1.34 10.61
N GLN A 211 -27.09 -1.89 11.81
CA GLN A 211 -27.15 -1.11 13.03
C GLN A 211 -25.80 -0.46 13.32
N LYS A 212 -24.69 -1.22 13.20
CA LYS A 212 -23.34 -0.72 13.45
C LYS A 212 -22.96 0.40 12.49
N ILE A 213 -23.29 0.28 11.20
CA ILE A 213 -23.08 1.33 10.20
C ILE A 213 -23.84 2.61 10.57
N LYS A 214 -25.12 2.48 10.91
CA LYS A 214 -25.96 3.63 11.31
C LYS A 214 -25.43 4.33 12.56
N GLU A 215 -24.99 3.58 13.55
CA GLU A 215 -24.40 4.10 14.77
C GLU A 215 -23.09 4.85 14.49
N HIS A 216 -22.19 4.26 13.67
CA HIS A 216 -20.91 4.83 13.38
C HIS A 216 -21.03 6.14 12.58
N PHE A 217 -21.76 6.12 11.46
CA PHE A 217 -21.93 7.32 10.62
C PHE A 217 -23.03 8.27 11.10
N LYS A 218 -23.73 7.95 12.21
CA LYS A 218 -24.81 8.75 12.80
C LYS A 218 -25.92 9.08 11.80
N VAL A 219 -26.31 8.09 10.98
CA VAL A 219 -27.36 8.24 9.96
C VAL A 219 -28.61 7.43 10.30
N ALA A 220 -29.77 7.92 9.88
CA ALA A 220 -31.04 7.23 10.11
C ALA A 220 -31.26 6.09 9.11
N SER A 221 -30.78 6.22 7.86
CA SER A 221 -30.91 5.21 6.82
C SER A 221 -29.61 5.04 6.02
N LEU A 222 -29.46 3.91 5.33
CA LEU A 222 -28.30 3.62 4.48
C LEU A 222 -28.33 4.40 3.15
N ASP A 223 -29.49 4.95 2.77
CA ASP A 223 -29.65 5.71 1.51
C ASP A 223 -28.72 6.93 1.49
N GLY A 224 -28.57 7.61 2.62
CA GLY A 224 -27.68 8.78 2.76
C GLY A 224 -26.19 8.43 2.55
N LEU A 225 -25.82 7.16 2.69
CA LEU A 225 -24.48 6.65 2.45
C LEU A 225 -24.33 6.02 1.06
N GLY A 226 -25.42 5.89 0.28
CA GLY A 226 -25.42 5.23 -1.02
C GLY A 226 -25.22 3.72 -0.97
N LEU A 227 -25.48 3.08 0.16
CA LEU A 227 -25.25 1.65 0.39
C LEU A 227 -26.42 0.75 -0.03
N THR A 228 -27.58 1.31 -0.26
CA THR A 228 -28.82 0.55 -0.58
C THR A 228 -28.67 -0.36 -1.80
N ASP A 229 -27.87 0.07 -2.79
CA ASP A 229 -27.58 -0.70 -4.00
C ASP A 229 -26.45 -1.74 -3.86
N PHE A 230 -25.92 -1.92 -2.64
CA PHE A 230 -24.77 -2.77 -2.34
C PHE A 230 -25.03 -3.67 -1.11
N PRO A 231 -25.95 -4.65 -1.17
CA PRO A 231 -26.29 -5.48 -0.02
C PRO A 231 -25.11 -6.30 0.53
N SER A 232 -24.35 -7.00 -0.32
CA SER A 232 -23.15 -7.75 0.11
C SER A 232 -22.02 -6.81 0.52
N GLY A 233 -21.88 -5.65 -0.16
CA GLY A 233 -20.95 -4.58 0.23
C GLY A 233 -21.29 -4.00 1.60
N THR A 234 -22.58 -3.87 1.93
CA THR A 234 -23.04 -3.42 3.24
C THR A 234 -22.66 -4.40 4.34
N LEU A 235 -22.81 -5.70 4.11
CA LEU A 235 -22.33 -6.73 5.04
C LEU A 235 -20.83 -6.64 5.27
N ALA A 236 -20.04 -6.47 4.19
CA ALA A 236 -18.60 -6.32 4.28
C ALA A 236 -18.22 -5.05 5.09
N VAL A 237 -18.92 -3.93 4.89
CA VAL A 237 -18.71 -2.69 5.66
C VAL A 237 -19.03 -2.90 7.15
N GLY A 238 -20.17 -3.54 7.47
CA GLY A 238 -20.53 -3.83 8.85
C GLY A 238 -19.51 -4.73 9.54
N ALA A 239 -19.11 -5.82 8.90
CA ALA A 239 -18.09 -6.74 9.40
C ALA A 239 -16.74 -6.05 9.62
N LEU A 240 -16.32 -5.21 8.67
CA LEU A 240 -15.08 -4.44 8.78
C LEU A 240 -15.12 -3.47 9.95
N LEU A 241 -16.22 -2.72 10.13
CA LEU A 241 -16.38 -1.82 11.27
C LEU A 241 -16.35 -2.59 12.61
N LEU A 242 -17.06 -3.69 12.72
CA LEU A 242 -17.05 -4.54 13.93
C LEU A 242 -15.63 -5.01 14.25
N TYR A 243 -14.90 -5.52 13.25
CA TYR A 243 -13.50 -5.93 13.41
C TYR A 243 -12.60 -4.80 13.88
N LEU A 244 -12.77 -3.60 13.30
CA LEU A 244 -11.99 -2.43 13.71
C LEU A 244 -12.31 -1.97 15.13
N TYR A 245 -13.58 -1.98 15.54
CA TYR A 245 -13.97 -1.65 16.92
C TYR A 245 -13.39 -2.63 17.93
N GLU A 246 -13.33 -3.92 17.59
CA GLU A 246 -12.73 -4.93 18.47
C GLU A 246 -11.21 -4.85 18.54
N THR A 247 -10.56 -4.59 17.40
CA THR A 247 -9.10 -4.54 17.33
C THR A 247 -8.54 -3.22 17.84
N GLN A 248 -9.14 -2.09 17.49
CA GLN A 248 -8.64 -0.77 17.87
C GLN A 248 -9.16 -0.28 19.23
N LYS A 249 -10.30 -0.78 19.69
CA LYS A 249 -10.96 -0.39 20.96
C LYS A 249 -11.09 1.12 21.11
N ASN A 250 -11.38 1.81 19.99
CA ASN A 250 -11.49 3.24 19.85
C ASN A 250 -12.77 3.61 19.08
N THR A 251 -13.13 4.89 19.08
CA THR A 251 -14.34 5.42 18.43
C THR A 251 -14.28 5.45 16.90
N LEU A 252 -13.12 5.31 16.31
CA LEU A 252 -12.85 5.36 14.86
C LEU A 252 -13.34 6.66 14.20
N ASP A 253 -13.25 7.77 14.91
CA ASP A 253 -13.79 9.08 14.49
C ASP A 253 -13.14 9.62 13.19
N ASN A 254 -12.00 9.08 12.80
CA ASN A 254 -11.34 9.40 11.54
C ASN A 254 -11.98 8.75 10.31
N LEU A 255 -12.81 7.71 10.48
CA LEU A 255 -13.58 7.10 9.39
C LEU A 255 -14.90 7.87 9.22
N THR A 256 -14.83 9.06 8.63
CA THR A 256 -15.95 10.01 8.58
C THR A 256 -16.92 9.77 7.43
N LYS A 257 -16.46 9.11 6.36
CA LYS A 257 -17.22 8.93 5.12
C LYS A 257 -16.91 7.59 4.47
N ILE A 258 -17.94 6.94 3.94
CA ILE A 258 -17.77 5.80 3.05
C ILE A 258 -18.06 6.22 1.60
N THR A 259 -17.31 5.65 0.67
CA THR A 259 -17.44 5.93 -0.77
C THR A 259 -17.80 4.62 -1.49
N PRO A 260 -19.10 4.36 -1.73
CA PRO A 260 -19.51 3.26 -2.58
C PRO A 260 -19.15 3.57 -4.04
N TYR A 261 -18.68 2.55 -4.76
CA TYR A 261 -18.36 2.70 -6.18
C TYR A 261 -18.72 1.43 -6.94
N ARG A 262 -18.92 1.54 -8.25
CA ARG A 262 -19.11 0.38 -9.13
C ARG A 262 -17.85 0.16 -9.96
N SER A 263 -17.45 -1.10 -10.12
CA SER A 263 -16.38 -1.50 -11.02
C SER A 263 -16.66 -0.96 -12.42
N GLY A 264 -15.67 -0.35 -13.08
CA GLY A 264 -15.81 0.22 -14.42
C GLY A 264 -15.81 1.75 -14.51
N GLY A 265 -15.65 2.46 -13.39
CA GLY A 265 -15.43 3.92 -13.36
C GLY A 265 -14.01 4.34 -13.77
N TYR A 266 -13.07 3.41 -13.81
CA TYR A 266 -11.65 3.60 -14.15
C TYR A 266 -11.18 2.59 -15.18
N MET A 267 -10.08 2.91 -15.87
CA MET A 267 -9.39 1.96 -16.73
C MET A 267 -8.82 0.82 -15.89
N ILE A 268 -9.15 -0.41 -16.27
CA ILE A 268 -8.68 -1.59 -15.55
C ILE A 268 -7.26 -1.94 -16.00
N ILE A 269 -6.37 -2.09 -15.02
CA ILE A 269 -4.98 -2.51 -15.18
C ILE A 269 -4.79 -3.76 -14.33
N ASP A 270 -4.59 -4.91 -14.97
CA ASP A 270 -4.33 -6.14 -14.24
C ASP A 270 -2.89 -6.18 -13.68
N SER A 271 -2.63 -7.12 -12.78
CA SER A 271 -1.34 -7.30 -12.14
C SER A 271 -0.19 -7.52 -13.14
N ALA A 272 -0.44 -8.29 -14.20
CA ALA A 272 0.55 -8.53 -15.24
C ALA A 272 0.89 -7.23 -15.97
N THR A 273 -0.10 -6.43 -16.31
CA THR A 273 0.09 -5.14 -17.00
C THR A 273 0.80 -4.13 -16.10
N ASN A 274 0.41 -4.00 -14.82
CA ASN A 274 1.09 -3.13 -13.87
C ASN A 274 2.58 -3.48 -13.78
N ARG A 275 2.90 -4.75 -13.64
CA ARG A 275 4.26 -5.28 -13.58
C ARG A 275 5.01 -5.09 -14.91
N ASN A 276 4.41 -5.48 -16.05
CA ASN A 276 5.08 -5.46 -17.35
C ASN A 276 5.36 -4.03 -17.85
N LEU A 277 4.52 -3.06 -17.51
CA LEU A 277 4.72 -1.64 -17.79
C LEU A 277 5.59 -0.93 -16.75
N GLU A 278 5.95 -1.61 -15.66
CA GLU A 278 6.73 -1.04 -14.55
C GLU A 278 6.12 0.28 -14.04
N LEU A 279 4.81 0.25 -13.75
CA LEU A 279 4.08 1.47 -13.41
C LEU A 279 4.55 2.06 -12.08
N ILE A 280 4.72 1.24 -11.07
CA ILE A 280 4.99 1.64 -9.68
C ILE A 280 6.42 1.29 -9.26
N GLU A 281 6.91 0.13 -9.66
CA GLU A 281 8.23 -0.40 -9.33
C GLU A 281 8.83 -1.18 -10.49
N THR A 282 10.16 -1.37 -10.47
CA THR A 282 10.85 -2.15 -11.50
C THR A 282 10.65 -3.66 -11.30
N LEU A 283 10.69 -4.41 -12.41
CA LEU A 283 10.49 -5.87 -12.40
C LEU A 283 11.53 -6.62 -11.56
N ARG A 284 12.81 -6.24 -11.69
CA ARG A 284 13.93 -6.99 -11.11
C ARG A 284 14.25 -6.55 -9.68
N GLU A 285 14.39 -5.26 -9.47
CA GLU A 285 14.92 -4.70 -8.21
C GLU A 285 13.82 -4.28 -7.24
N LYS A 286 12.55 -4.31 -7.68
CA LYS A 286 11.40 -3.88 -6.88
C LYS A 286 11.59 -2.46 -6.31
N GLN A 287 12.18 -1.57 -7.11
CA GLN A 287 12.48 -0.19 -6.73
C GLN A 287 11.60 0.80 -7.48
N LYS A 288 11.28 1.91 -6.84
CA LYS A 288 10.56 3.03 -7.47
C LYS A 288 11.36 3.64 -8.62
N LYS A 289 12.69 3.79 -8.46
CA LYS A 289 13.57 4.35 -9.49
C LYS A 289 13.58 3.46 -10.73
N GLY A 290 13.23 4.03 -11.88
CA GLY A 290 13.07 3.29 -13.13
C GLY A 290 11.64 2.90 -13.47
N SER A 291 10.65 3.27 -12.64
CA SER A 291 9.21 3.09 -12.91
C SER A 291 8.57 4.36 -13.49
N LEU A 292 7.31 4.25 -13.97
CA LEU A 292 6.54 5.43 -14.37
C LEU A 292 6.28 6.38 -13.19
N LEU A 293 5.95 5.83 -12.02
CA LEU A 293 5.78 6.61 -10.79
C LEU A 293 7.02 7.46 -10.47
N TRP A 294 8.22 6.93 -10.63
CA TRP A 294 9.46 7.69 -10.42
C TRP A 294 9.58 8.91 -11.35
N VAL A 295 9.08 8.78 -12.58
CA VAL A 295 9.09 9.90 -13.54
C VAL A 295 8.10 10.98 -13.15
N LEU A 296 6.85 10.58 -12.82
CA LEU A 296 5.73 11.49 -12.61
C LEU A 296 5.66 12.07 -11.20
N ASP A 297 6.12 11.33 -10.20
CA ASP A 297 6.04 11.76 -8.81
C ASP A 297 7.16 12.73 -8.46
N LYS A 298 6.82 14.01 -8.51
CA LYS A 298 7.56 15.15 -8.01
C LYS A 298 6.77 15.91 -6.95
N THR A 299 5.80 15.24 -6.34
CA THR A 299 5.00 15.77 -5.25
C THR A 299 5.89 16.18 -4.07
N LYS A 300 5.38 17.11 -3.27
CA LYS A 300 6.06 17.67 -2.11
C LYS A 300 5.54 17.10 -0.79
N THR A 301 4.34 16.55 -0.82
CA THR A 301 3.66 15.99 0.36
C THR A 301 3.51 14.47 0.24
N ALA A 302 3.51 13.78 1.37
CA ALA A 302 3.22 12.35 1.43
C ALA A 302 1.80 12.02 0.91
N MET A 303 0.83 12.89 1.20
CA MET A 303 -0.55 12.78 0.72
C MET A 303 -0.62 12.86 -0.81
N GLY A 304 0.12 13.81 -1.41
CA GLY A 304 0.27 13.92 -2.87
C GLY A 304 0.91 12.70 -3.49
N ALA A 305 1.95 12.14 -2.87
CA ALA A 305 2.61 10.93 -3.35
C ALA A 305 1.66 9.72 -3.37
N ARG A 306 0.86 9.52 -2.31
CA ARG A 306 -0.18 8.47 -2.28
C ARG A 306 -1.22 8.68 -3.37
N LEU A 307 -1.70 9.90 -3.54
CA LEU A 307 -2.69 10.22 -4.56
C LEU A 307 -2.12 10.05 -5.99
N MET A 308 -0.87 10.43 -6.26
CA MET A 308 -0.20 10.21 -7.54
C MET A 308 -0.14 8.71 -7.88
N ARG A 309 0.22 7.88 -6.91
CA ARG A 309 0.21 6.43 -7.06
C ARG A 309 -1.19 5.93 -7.42
N ASN A 310 -2.20 6.35 -6.67
CA ASN A 310 -3.60 5.97 -6.94
C ASN A 310 -4.06 6.40 -8.34
N TRP A 311 -3.65 7.58 -8.83
CA TRP A 311 -4.01 8.03 -10.17
C TRP A 311 -3.38 7.17 -11.27
N ILE A 312 -2.15 6.71 -11.07
CA ILE A 312 -1.47 5.81 -12.01
C ILE A 312 -2.13 4.43 -12.03
N GLU A 313 -2.54 3.91 -10.87
CA GLU A 313 -3.21 2.62 -10.73
C GLU A 313 -4.69 2.67 -11.16
N GLN A 314 -5.30 3.87 -11.18
CA GLN A 314 -6.72 4.11 -11.48
C GLN A 314 -6.92 5.23 -12.53
N PRO A 315 -6.47 5.05 -13.79
CA PRO A 315 -6.66 6.06 -14.81
C PRO A 315 -8.14 6.25 -15.14
N LEU A 316 -8.52 7.48 -15.47
CA LEU A 316 -9.90 7.85 -15.72
C LEU A 316 -10.37 7.35 -17.11
N ILE A 317 -11.68 7.04 -17.21
CA ILE A 317 -12.35 6.74 -18.49
C ILE A 317 -13.40 7.78 -18.87
N GLU A 318 -13.62 8.77 -18.02
CA GLU A 318 -14.55 9.85 -18.27
C GLU A 318 -13.83 11.06 -18.87
N LYS A 319 -14.15 11.38 -20.14
CA LYS A 319 -13.51 12.48 -20.89
C LYS A 319 -13.54 13.79 -20.11
N LYS A 320 -14.67 14.14 -19.50
CA LYS A 320 -14.83 15.42 -18.78
C LYS A 320 -13.82 15.56 -17.64
N LYS A 321 -13.66 14.49 -16.81
CA LYS A 321 -12.72 14.50 -15.69
C LYS A 321 -11.27 14.53 -16.15
N ILE A 322 -10.94 13.79 -17.23
CA ILE A 322 -9.60 13.82 -17.82
C ILE A 322 -9.27 15.24 -18.29
N THR A 323 -10.21 15.87 -19.04
CA THR A 323 -10.00 17.22 -19.57
C THR A 323 -9.88 18.26 -18.45
N ALA A 324 -10.70 18.16 -17.39
CA ALA A 324 -10.61 19.06 -16.24
C ALA A 324 -9.23 19.01 -15.58
N ARG A 325 -8.66 17.80 -15.36
CA ARG A 325 -7.27 17.65 -14.86
C ARG A 325 -6.26 18.29 -15.83
N GLN A 326 -6.40 18.03 -17.13
CA GLN A 326 -5.51 18.61 -18.15
C GLN A 326 -5.58 20.15 -18.18
N ASP A 327 -6.76 20.73 -18.00
CA ASP A 327 -6.95 22.19 -17.93
C ASP A 327 -6.20 22.78 -16.73
N ALA A 328 -6.28 22.12 -15.57
CA ALA A 328 -5.56 22.53 -14.37
C ALA A 328 -4.03 22.37 -14.53
N VAL A 329 -3.58 21.25 -15.11
CA VAL A 329 -2.16 21.02 -15.40
C VAL A 329 -1.64 22.07 -16.39
N GLU A 330 -2.41 22.43 -17.44
CA GLU A 330 -2.03 23.45 -18.42
C GLU A 330 -1.92 24.84 -17.78
N GLU A 331 -2.84 25.20 -16.88
CA GLU A 331 -2.77 26.46 -16.16
C GLU A 331 -1.49 26.56 -15.34
N LEU A 332 -1.18 25.52 -14.54
CA LEU A 332 0.05 25.45 -13.74
C LEU A 332 1.33 25.28 -14.60
N TYR A 333 1.22 24.70 -15.79
CA TYR A 333 2.33 24.61 -16.74
C TYR A 333 2.69 25.99 -17.31
N ASN A 334 1.68 26.80 -17.65
CA ASN A 334 1.87 28.12 -18.24
C ASN A 334 2.28 29.20 -17.20
N ASP A 335 1.88 29.02 -15.94
CA ASP A 335 2.26 29.92 -14.84
C ASP A 335 3.30 29.22 -13.92
N MET A 336 4.55 29.25 -14.36
CA MET A 336 5.66 28.65 -13.65
C MET A 336 5.89 29.28 -12.29
N ILE A 337 5.69 30.60 -12.15
CA ILE A 337 5.96 31.33 -10.91
C ILE A 337 4.98 30.86 -9.83
N THR A 338 3.69 30.95 -10.09
CA THR A 338 2.64 30.48 -9.17
C THR A 338 2.82 29.01 -8.83
N ARG A 339 3.14 28.14 -9.80
CA ARG A 339 3.39 26.72 -9.55
C ARG A 339 4.55 26.48 -8.60
N GLU A 340 5.72 27.11 -8.82
CA GLU A 340 6.88 26.86 -7.93
C GLU A 340 6.66 27.48 -6.55
N GLU A 341 5.98 28.61 -6.41
CA GLU A 341 5.59 29.16 -5.11
C GLU A 341 4.65 28.20 -4.35
N ILE A 342 3.62 27.66 -5.01
CA ILE A 342 2.76 26.62 -4.43
C ILE A 342 3.61 25.43 -3.96
N ARG A 343 4.50 24.93 -4.79
CA ARG A 343 5.36 23.79 -4.45
C ARG A 343 6.32 24.06 -3.28
N GLU A 344 6.76 25.31 -3.12
CA GLU A 344 7.61 25.69 -1.99
C GLU A 344 6.79 25.68 -0.68
N TYR A 345 5.58 26.24 -0.67
CA TYR A 345 4.70 26.16 0.50
C TYR A 345 4.32 24.70 0.83
N LEU A 346 3.99 23.90 -0.15
CA LEU A 346 3.64 22.48 0.04
C LEU A 346 4.80 21.66 0.63
N ASN A 347 6.05 22.04 0.38
CA ASN A 347 7.22 21.34 0.92
C ASN A 347 7.32 21.41 2.46
N ALA A 348 6.68 22.40 3.08
CA ALA A 348 6.61 22.56 4.54
C ALA A 348 5.35 21.90 5.15
N VAL A 349 4.47 21.34 4.34
CA VAL A 349 3.24 20.67 4.79
C VAL A 349 3.52 19.22 5.16
N TYR A 350 3.30 18.89 6.41
CA TYR A 350 3.38 17.50 6.91
C TYR A 350 2.17 16.67 6.48
N ASP A 351 2.20 15.38 6.78
CA ASP A 351 1.12 14.44 6.44
C ASP A 351 -0.13 14.67 7.33
N LEU A 352 -1.00 15.58 6.90
CA LEU A 352 -2.20 15.96 7.64
C LEU A 352 -3.18 14.79 7.81
N GLU A 353 -3.28 13.88 6.84
CA GLU A 353 -4.15 12.71 6.93
C GLU A 353 -3.74 11.79 8.09
N ARG A 354 -2.45 11.47 8.18
CA ARG A 354 -1.90 10.63 9.25
C ARG A 354 -1.80 11.38 10.58
N LEU A 355 -1.59 12.70 10.56
CA LEU A 355 -1.59 13.53 11.76
C LEU A 355 -2.97 13.57 12.42
N VAL A 356 -4.02 13.84 11.65
CA VAL A 356 -5.39 13.89 12.19
C VAL A 356 -5.85 12.52 12.71
N THR A 357 -5.42 11.44 12.08
CA THR A 357 -5.68 10.09 12.59
C THR A 357 -5.03 9.88 13.96
N ARG A 358 -3.76 10.27 14.15
CA ARG A 358 -3.11 10.15 15.46
C ARG A 358 -3.78 11.01 16.53
N ILE A 359 -4.29 12.19 16.16
CA ILE A 359 -5.09 13.03 17.05
C ILE A 359 -6.36 12.30 17.47
N SER A 360 -7.13 11.76 16.52
CA SER A 360 -8.38 11.01 16.78
C SER A 360 -8.14 9.75 17.62
N TYR A 361 -7.01 9.05 17.40
CA TYR A 361 -6.61 7.87 18.19
C TYR A 361 -5.93 8.20 19.51
N ARG A 362 -5.84 9.49 19.87
CA ARG A 362 -5.20 9.98 21.10
C ARG A 362 -3.74 9.56 21.28
N THR A 363 -3.06 9.23 20.16
CA THR A 363 -1.64 8.83 20.12
C THR A 363 -0.72 9.97 19.71
N ALA A 364 -1.27 11.09 19.28
CA ALA A 364 -0.50 12.30 18.96
C ALA A 364 0.28 12.81 20.16
N ASN A 365 1.46 13.34 19.93
CA ASN A 365 2.30 14.01 20.92
C ASN A 365 2.32 15.53 20.65
N PRO A 366 2.82 16.37 21.57
CA PRO A 366 2.83 17.82 21.38
C PRO A 366 3.60 18.31 20.13
N ARG A 367 4.65 17.61 19.71
CA ARG A 367 5.37 17.92 18.47
C ARG A 367 4.55 17.65 17.22
N ASP A 368 3.66 16.65 17.27
CA ASP A 368 2.69 16.40 16.19
C ASP A 368 1.75 17.59 16.01
N LEU A 369 1.31 18.23 17.10
CA LEU A 369 0.48 19.45 17.04
C LEU A 369 1.26 20.65 16.48
N ILE A 370 2.55 20.78 16.78
CA ILE A 370 3.40 21.82 16.17
C ILE A 370 3.61 21.55 14.67
N ALA A 371 3.85 20.32 14.28
CA ALA A 371 3.93 19.96 12.86
C ALA A 371 2.61 20.25 12.13
N PHE A 372 1.48 19.98 12.80
CA PHE A 372 0.15 20.31 12.32
C PHE A 372 -0.03 21.83 12.16
N LYS A 373 0.27 22.64 13.19
CA LYS A 373 0.26 24.11 13.13
C LYS A 373 1.11 24.65 11.98
N THR A 374 2.34 24.14 11.83
CA THR A 374 3.25 24.55 10.76
C THR A 374 2.61 24.32 9.39
N SER A 375 1.98 23.16 9.20
CA SER A 375 1.26 22.84 7.97
C SER A 375 0.09 23.77 7.70
N LEU A 376 -0.71 24.08 8.73
CA LEU A 376 -1.84 25.01 8.60
C LEU A 376 -1.39 26.41 8.22
N GLY A 377 -0.24 26.86 8.74
CA GLY A 377 0.33 28.18 8.41
C GLY A 377 0.70 28.35 6.93
N MET A 378 0.85 27.21 6.18
CA MET A 378 1.15 27.25 4.75
C MET A 378 -0.10 27.30 3.86
N ILE A 379 -1.30 27.08 4.42
CA ILE A 379 -2.54 27.03 3.64
C ILE A 379 -2.99 28.42 3.15
N PRO A 380 -3.02 29.49 3.97
CA PRO A 380 -3.45 30.80 3.53
C PRO A 380 -2.69 31.36 2.32
N PRO A 381 -1.33 31.33 2.25
CA PRO A 381 -0.62 31.78 1.05
C PRO A 381 -0.93 30.91 -0.18
N VAL A 382 -1.08 29.59 -0.05
CA VAL A 382 -1.49 28.72 -1.15
C VAL A 382 -2.88 29.11 -1.67
N LYS A 383 -3.83 29.33 -0.78
CA LYS A 383 -5.20 29.75 -1.12
C LYS A 383 -5.21 31.12 -1.80
N GLN A 384 -4.36 32.05 -1.38
CA GLN A 384 -4.22 33.36 -2.03
C GLN A 384 -3.74 33.23 -3.50
N LEU A 385 -2.81 32.28 -3.78
CA LEU A 385 -2.34 32.00 -5.12
C LEU A 385 -3.46 31.37 -5.96
N LEU A 386 -4.29 30.48 -5.39
CA LEU A 386 -5.39 29.84 -6.07
C LEU A 386 -6.60 30.78 -6.35
N ALA A 387 -6.74 31.88 -5.64
CA ALA A 387 -7.83 32.85 -5.81
C ALA A 387 -7.93 33.41 -7.25
N GLN A 388 -6.85 33.35 -8.03
CA GLN A 388 -6.81 33.79 -9.42
C GLN A 388 -6.96 32.64 -10.43
N ALA A 389 -7.17 31.41 -9.97
CA ALA A 389 -7.30 30.22 -10.80
C ALA A 389 -8.48 30.35 -11.77
N LYS A 390 -8.29 29.83 -12.98
CA LYS A 390 -9.28 29.88 -14.08
C LYS A 390 -9.95 28.54 -14.31
N SER A 391 -9.18 27.45 -14.21
CA SER A 391 -9.67 26.09 -14.41
C SER A 391 -10.68 25.69 -13.32
N ALA A 392 -11.67 24.88 -13.72
CA ALA A 392 -12.71 24.43 -12.79
C ALA A 392 -12.16 23.60 -11.66
N GLU A 393 -11.18 22.72 -11.94
CA GLU A 393 -10.55 21.84 -10.97
C GLU A 393 -9.79 22.62 -9.89
N LEU A 394 -9.00 23.65 -10.27
CA LEU A 394 -8.28 24.48 -9.29
C LEU A 394 -9.23 25.33 -8.44
N LYS A 395 -10.36 25.80 -9.02
CA LYS A 395 -11.39 26.50 -8.24
C LYS A 395 -12.07 25.57 -7.23
N GLU A 396 -12.41 24.35 -7.63
CA GLU A 396 -12.97 23.37 -6.71
C GLU A 396 -11.99 23.03 -5.57
N ILE A 397 -10.70 22.93 -5.86
CA ILE A 397 -9.66 22.74 -4.85
C ILE A 397 -9.62 23.95 -3.88
N ASP A 398 -9.67 25.18 -4.38
CA ASP A 398 -9.71 26.38 -3.56
C ASP A 398 -10.95 26.45 -2.65
N GLU A 399 -12.12 26.10 -3.20
CA GLU A 399 -13.37 26.07 -2.42
C GLU A 399 -13.36 25.01 -1.30
N ARG A 400 -12.74 23.83 -1.54
CA ARG A 400 -12.63 22.76 -0.57
C ARG A 400 -11.54 22.97 0.46
N MET A 401 -10.58 23.82 0.20
CA MET A 401 -9.46 24.11 1.08
C MET A 401 -9.88 25.11 2.17
N ASP A 402 -9.99 24.63 3.42
CA ASP A 402 -10.25 25.46 4.60
C ASP A 402 -8.90 25.89 5.24
N CYS A 403 -8.75 27.16 5.58
CA CYS A 403 -7.53 27.67 6.24
C CYS A 403 -7.37 27.15 7.66
N LEU A 404 -8.44 26.67 8.32
CA LEU A 404 -8.43 26.13 9.68
C LEU A 404 -7.76 27.09 10.68
N GLU A 405 -8.02 28.40 10.55
CA GLU A 405 -7.41 29.46 11.36
C GLU A 405 -7.73 29.32 12.85
N ASP A 406 -8.93 28.84 13.18
CA ASP A 406 -9.36 28.52 14.53
C ASP A 406 -8.47 27.46 15.19
N ILE A 407 -8.09 26.45 14.46
CA ILE A 407 -7.20 25.37 14.93
C ILE A 407 -5.76 25.86 15.02
N TYR A 408 -5.30 26.60 14.02
CA TYR A 408 -3.98 27.23 14.04
C TYR A 408 -3.82 28.10 15.29
N ASP A 409 -4.77 28.97 15.54
CA ASP A 409 -4.79 29.90 16.69
C ASP A 409 -4.84 29.14 18.02
N LEU A 410 -5.63 28.07 18.11
CA LEU A 410 -5.72 27.25 19.31
C LEU A 410 -4.34 26.65 19.65
N ILE A 411 -3.65 26.05 18.68
CA ILE A 411 -2.33 25.45 18.91
C ILE A 411 -1.28 26.54 19.21
N GLU A 412 -1.32 27.67 18.47
CA GLU A 412 -0.40 28.76 18.65
C GLU A 412 -0.48 29.37 20.08
N LYS A 413 -1.68 29.47 20.64
CA LYS A 413 -1.90 29.99 21.98
C LYS A 413 -1.58 28.99 23.09
N SER A 414 -1.79 27.70 22.84
CA SER A 414 -1.77 26.66 23.89
C SER A 414 -0.45 25.91 24.00
N ILE A 415 0.21 25.57 22.89
CA ILE A 415 1.35 24.65 22.88
C ILE A 415 2.67 25.39 22.68
N GLN A 416 3.69 25.03 23.47
CA GLN A 416 5.07 25.55 23.32
C GLN A 416 5.62 25.27 21.93
N ASP A 417 6.47 26.16 21.40
CA ASP A 417 7.06 26.01 20.07
C ASP A 417 8.06 24.83 19.99
N GLU A 418 8.75 24.55 21.08
CA GLU A 418 9.66 23.40 21.22
C GLU A 418 9.21 22.48 22.38
N PRO A 419 8.11 21.75 22.25
CA PRO A 419 7.59 20.93 23.33
C PRO A 419 8.42 19.65 23.52
N PRO A 420 8.40 19.06 24.74
CA PRO A 420 9.03 17.77 24.99
C PRO A 420 8.38 16.65 24.15
N ILE A 421 9.09 15.54 23.98
CA ILE A 421 8.56 14.35 23.26
C ILE A 421 7.58 13.60 24.17
N MET A 422 7.89 13.48 25.46
CA MET A 422 7.09 12.70 26.39
C MET A 422 5.98 13.58 27.02
N ILE A 423 4.75 13.17 26.83
CA ILE A 423 3.55 13.89 27.28
C ILE A 423 3.50 14.10 28.81
N ARG A 424 4.17 13.22 29.59
CA ARG A 424 4.12 13.28 31.08
C ARG A 424 5.27 14.05 31.73
N GLU A 425 6.16 14.63 30.96
CA GLU A 425 7.30 15.39 31.49
C GLU A 425 6.96 16.84 31.87
N GLY A 426 5.79 17.33 31.47
CA GLY A 426 5.41 18.73 31.59
C GLY A 426 6.17 19.65 30.63
N GLY A 427 5.88 20.98 30.69
CA GLY A 427 6.52 21.95 29.80
C GLY A 427 5.92 22.00 28.38
N MET A 428 4.68 21.57 28.22
CA MET A 428 3.98 21.51 26.93
C MET A 428 3.15 22.75 26.62
N ILE A 429 2.60 23.39 27.67
CA ILE A 429 1.64 24.51 27.56
C ILE A 429 2.38 25.85 27.54
N LYS A 430 1.97 26.77 26.68
CA LYS A 430 2.53 28.14 26.62
C LYS A 430 2.21 28.93 27.87
N GLU A 431 3.11 29.86 28.25
CA GLU A 431 2.89 30.84 29.28
C GLU A 431 1.72 31.77 28.88
N GLY A 432 0.86 32.08 29.84
CA GLY A 432 -0.33 32.90 29.60
C GLY A 432 -1.56 32.16 29.05
N TYR A 433 -1.45 30.85 28.75
CA TYR A 433 -2.61 30.06 28.30
C TYR A 433 -3.56 29.69 29.47
N ASN A 434 -2.99 29.38 30.64
CA ASN A 434 -3.77 29.01 31.81
C ASN A 434 -3.12 29.57 33.08
N GLU A 435 -3.90 30.32 33.86
CA GLU A 435 -3.41 31.01 35.07
C GLU A 435 -2.85 30.08 36.14
N ASP A 436 -3.42 28.87 36.29
CA ASP A 436 -2.99 27.92 37.31
C ASP A 436 -1.67 27.25 36.93
N VAL A 437 -1.45 26.98 35.60
CA VAL A 437 -0.15 26.52 35.07
C VAL A 437 0.92 27.56 35.38
N ASP A 438 0.64 28.84 35.15
CA ASP A 438 1.61 29.91 35.37
C ASP A 438 1.92 30.07 36.86
N LYS A 439 0.91 29.98 37.75
CA LYS A 439 1.10 29.95 39.19
C LYS A 439 1.98 28.79 39.68
N PHE A 440 1.73 27.57 39.16
CA PHE A 440 2.57 26.43 39.55
C PHE A 440 4.00 26.54 39.01
N ARG A 441 4.21 27.11 37.80
CA ARG A 441 5.55 27.41 37.26
C ARG A 441 6.30 28.40 38.11
N LEU A 442 5.64 29.47 38.52
CA LEU A 442 6.20 30.49 39.39
C LEU A 442 6.62 29.87 40.75
N SER A 443 5.73 29.07 41.35
CA SER A 443 6.01 28.34 42.61
C SER A 443 7.23 27.43 42.48
N ARG A 444 7.40 26.77 41.33
CA ARG A 444 8.57 25.93 41.05
C ARG A 444 9.86 26.74 40.90
N THR A 445 9.79 27.93 40.30
CA THR A 445 10.94 28.82 40.12
C THR A 445 11.34 29.49 41.44
N GLU A 446 10.38 29.97 42.18
CA GLU A 446 10.59 30.52 43.53
C GLU A 446 11.10 29.46 44.51
N GLY A 447 10.61 28.23 44.39
CA GLY A 447 11.11 27.06 45.16
C GLY A 447 12.61 26.81 44.99
N LYS A 448 13.18 27.01 43.80
CA LYS A 448 14.63 26.93 43.59
C LYS A 448 15.35 28.10 44.29
N THR A 449 14.77 29.27 44.28
CA THR A 449 15.31 30.45 45.00
C THR A 449 15.27 30.20 46.48
N TRP A 450 14.16 29.71 47.03
CA TRP A 450 14.03 29.38 48.46
C TRP A 450 15.03 28.31 48.90
N LEU A 451 15.29 27.29 48.10
CA LEU A 451 16.32 26.28 48.39
C LEU A 451 17.72 26.90 48.40
N ALA A 452 18.03 27.81 47.49
CA ALA A 452 19.29 28.53 47.48
C ALA A 452 19.47 29.49 48.69
N GLU A 453 18.39 30.16 49.07
CA GLU A 453 18.34 30.97 50.26
C GLU A 453 18.50 30.14 51.52
N LEU A 454 17.83 28.99 51.63
CA LEU A 454 18.00 28.03 52.70
C LEU A 454 19.46 27.59 52.79
N GLU A 455 20.07 27.22 51.66
CA GLU A 455 21.48 26.81 51.59
C GLU A 455 22.41 27.92 52.08
N ALA A 456 22.19 29.15 51.64
CA ALA A 456 22.99 30.29 52.07
C ALA A 456 22.82 30.59 53.58
N ARG A 457 21.61 30.60 54.12
CA ARG A 457 21.29 30.83 55.51
C ARG A 457 21.84 29.73 56.38
N GLU A 458 21.70 28.47 56.00
CA GLU A 458 22.24 27.35 56.79
C GLU A 458 23.77 27.30 56.72
N LYS A 459 24.42 27.73 55.65
CA LYS A 459 25.89 27.93 55.60
C LYS A 459 26.37 28.98 56.59
N GLU A 460 25.66 30.12 56.66
CA GLU A 460 26.01 31.22 57.57
C GLU A 460 25.76 30.78 59.02
N LYS A 461 24.64 30.14 59.33
CA LYS A 461 24.26 29.68 60.67
C LYS A 461 25.23 28.63 61.24
N THR A 462 25.64 27.65 60.41
CA THR A 462 26.47 26.52 60.85
C THR A 462 27.97 26.72 60.65
N GLY A 463 28.38 27.68 59.81
CA GLY A 463 29.76 27.86 59.37
C GLY A 463 30.30 26.80 58.44
N ILE A 464 29.48 25.86 57.94
CA ILE A 464 29.84 24.80 57.01
C ILE A 464 29.98 25.35 55.61
N LYS A 465 31.19 25.71 55.20
CA LYS A 465 31.42 26.40 53.89
C LYS A 465 31.05 25.59 52.66
N ASN A 466 31.07 24.26 52.71
CA ASN A 466 30.79 23.36 51.57
C ASN A 466 29.42 22.67 51.66
N LEU A 467 28.51 23.16 52.51
CA LEU A 467 27.13 22.73 52.54
C LEU A 467 26.48 22.94 51.17
N ARG A 468 25.75 21.96 50.69
CA ARG A 468 24.96 22.06 49.45
C ARG A 468 23.62 21.38 49.58
N VAL A 469 22.57 22.02 49.11
CA VAL A 469 21.28 21.38 48.84
C VAL A 469 21.39 20.56 47.56
N ARG A 470 21.05 19.27 47.61
CA ARG A 470 21.03 18.39 46.46
C ARG A 470 19.74 17.57 46.45
N TYR A 471 19.40 17.04 45.27
CA TYR A 471 18.26 16.17 45.08
C TYR A 471 18.65 14.76 44.65
N ASN A 472 17.91 13.77 45.11
CA ASN A 472 18.01 12.38 44.70
C ASN A 472 16.62 11.76 44.67
N LYS A 473 16.29 11.02 43.56
CA LYS A 473 14.97 10.41 43.36
C LYS A 473 14.48 9.51 44.51
N VAL A 474 15.40 8.91 45.28
CA VAL A 474 15.05 8.01 46.38
C VAL A 474 14.84 8.73 47.68
N PHE A 475 15.60 9.83 47.93
CA PHE A 475 15.64 10.49 49.24
C PHE A 475 15.05 11.89 49.21
N GLY A 476 14.70 12.43 48.02
CA GLY A 476 14.28 13.82 47.88
C GLY A 476 15.41 14.82 47.98
N TYR A 477 15.09 16.05 48.46
CA TYR A 477 16.08 17.06 48.72
C TYR A 477 16.79 16.79 50.05
N TYR A 478 18.12 17.02 50.08
CA TYR A 478 18.95 16.84 51.25
C TYR A 478 20.11 17.84 51.30
N LEU A 479 20.58 18.10 52.51
CA LEU A 479 21.79 18.85 52.76
C LEU A 479 22.99 17.91 52.79
N GLU A 480 23.97 18.13 51.93
CA GLU A 480 25.21 17.36 51.84
C GLU A 480 26.34 18.07 52.56
N VAL A 481 26.89 17.41 53.57
CA VAL A 481 28.00 17.88 54.37
C VAL A 481 29.16 16.92 54.25
N THR A 482 30.35 17.39 53.91
CA THR A 482 31.56 16.56 53.87
C THR A 482 31.99 16.17 55.25
N ASN A 483 32.65 15.00 55.41
CA ASN A 483 33.09 14.47 56.70
C ASN A 483 33.98 15.45 57.49
N SER A 484 34.68 16.37 56.84
CA SER A 484 35.52 17.38 57.51
C SER A 484 34.74 18.41 58.34
N TYR A 485 33.42 18.54 58.13
CA TYR A 485 32.57 19.51 58.85
C TYR A 485 31.47 18.83 59.67
N LYS A 486 31.59 17.54 59.93
CA LYS A 486 30.59 16.74 60.63
C LYS A 486 30.29 17.23 62.06
N GLU A 487 31.33 17.71 62.75
CA GLU A 487 31.20 18.23 64.12
C GLU A 487 30.44 19.54 64.22
N LEU A 488 30.25 20.26 63.10
CA LEU A 488 29.51 21.52 63.05
C LEU A 488 28.03 21.34 62.70
N VAL A 489 27.60 20.11 62.50
CA VAL A 489 26.20 19.82 62.14
C VAL A 489 25.33 19.96 63.38
N PRO A 490 24.23 20.77 63.28
CA PRO A 490 23.30 20.95 64.40
C PRO A 490 22.58 19.63 64.80
N GLU A 491 22.23 19.52 66.09
CA GLU A 491 21.57 18.32 66.64
C GLU A 491 20.13 18.13 66.08
N ASP A 492 19.50 19.21 65.62
CA ASP A 492 18.16 19.25 65.04
C ASP A 492 18.10 18.68 63.58
N TRP A 493 19.25 18.46 62.97
CA TRP A 493 19.30 17.85 61.65
C TRP A 493 19.19 16.30 61.70
N THR A 494 18.26 15.75 60.94
CA THR A 494 18.09 14.31 60.87
C THR A 494 18.99 13.71 59.78
N ARG A 495 19.89 12.82 60.17
CA ARG A 495 20.77 12.10 59.25
C ARG A 495 20.01 11.02 58.48
N LYS A 496 20.08 11.05 57.13
CA LYS A 496 19.43 10.09 56.21
C LYS A 496 20.39 9.07 55.64
N GLN A 497 21.62 9.45 55.33
CA GLN A 497 22.58 8.55 54.69
C GLN A 497 24.01 9.00 54.99
N THR A 498 24.89 7.98 55.21
CA THR A 498 26.34 8.16 55.34
C THR A 498 27.00 7.65 54.04
N LEU A 499 27.82 8.48 53.42
CA LEU A 499 28.66 8.15 52.28
C LEU A 499 30.12 8.11 52.68
N ALA A 500 31.00 7.61 51.79
CA ALA A 500 32.44 7.52 52.07
C ALA A 500 33.08 8.87 52.44
N ASN A 501 32.65 9.97 51.78
CA ASN A 501 33.24 11.31 51.92
C ASN A 501 32.27 12.40 52.40
N ALA A 502 30.99 12.06 52.63
CA ALA A 502 29.96 13.04 53.04
C ALA A 502 28.81 12.35 53.81
N GLU A 503 28.05 13.15 54.53
CA GLU A 503 26.79 12.70 55.14
C GLU A 503 25.62 13.56 54.58
N ARG A 504 24.44 12.97 54.49
CA ARG A 504 23.23 13.57 54.01
C ARG A 504 22.23 13.78 55.12
N TYR A 505 21.75 15.02 55.24
CA TYR A 505 20.85 15.43 56.31
C TYR A 505 19.57 16.05 55.73
N ILE A 506 18.50 16.02 56.52
CA ILE A 506 17.26 16.78 56.24
C ILE A 506 16.90 17.60 57.46
N THR A 507 16.28 18.72 57.20
CA THR A 507 15.65 19.60 58.21
C THR A 507 14.14 19.60 57.99
N PRO A 508 13.34 19.91 59.05
CA PRO A 508 11.89 20.07 58.87
C PRO A 508 11.53 21.11 57.81
N GLU A 509 12.21 22.24 57.78
CA GLU A 509 12.02 23.30 56.78
C GLU A 509 12.36 22.84 55.37
N LEU A 510 13.46 22.10 55.16
CA LEU A 510 13.80 21.53 53.85
C LEU A 510 12.73 20.54 53.41
N LYS A 511 12.13 19.79 54.34
CA LYS A 511 11.04 18.87 54.03
C LYS A 511 9.74 19.56 53.63
N GLU A 512 9.39 20.64 54.30
CA GLU A 512 8.24 21.48 53.96
C GLU A 512 8.42 22.10 52.58
N LEU A 513 9.60 22.64 52.24
CA LEU A 513 9.94 23.16 50.92
C LEU A 513 9.91 22.05 49.85
N GLU A 514 10.40 20.88 50.16
CA GLU A 514 10.33 19.71 49.28
C GLU A 514 8.87 19.34 48.93
N ASP A 515 8.02 19.23 49.97
CA ASP A 515 6.60 18.85 49.76
C ASP A 515 5.85 19.92 48.95
N MET A 516 6.18 21.21 49.10
CA MET A 516 5.65 22.28 48.28
C MET A 516 6.13 22.22 46.84
N ILE A 517 7.44 22.02 46.60
CA ILE A 517 8.03 22.02 45.26
C ILE A 517 7.59 20.77 44.47
N LEU A 518 7.71 19.59 45.08
CA LEU A 518 7.30 18.33 44.42
C LEU A 518 5.79 18.24 44.20
N GLY A 519 5.03 18.73 45.20
CA GLY A 519 3.55 18.78 45.04
C GLY A 519 3.11 19.77 43.93
N ALA A 520 3.84 20.87 43.74
CA ALA A 520 3.58 21.79 42.63
C ALA A 520 4.01 21.20 41.27
N GLU A 521 5.12 20.46 41.22
CA GLU A 521 5.61 19.82 40.00
C GLU A 521 4.69 18.71 39.51
N ASP A 522 4.22 17.84 40.40
CA ASP A 522 3.25 16.77 40.05
C ASP A 522 1.91 17.38 39.60
N LYS A 523 1.41 18.40 40.27
CA LYS A 523 0.18 19.12 39.90
C LYS A 523 0.30 19.82 38.55
N LEU A 524 1.46 20.51 38.34
CA LEU A 524 1.75 21.18 37.08
C LEU A 524 1.75 20.18 35.92
N ALA A 525 2.47 19.05 36.04
CA ALA A 525 2.53 18.03 34.99
C ALA A 525 1.15 17.39 34.69
N ALA A 526 0.35 17.15 35.73
CA ALA A 526 -1.02 16.65 35.58
C ALA A 526 -1.93 17.66 34.87
N LEU A 527 -1.90 18.95 35.29
CA LEU A 527 -2.72 19.99 34.68
C LEU A 527 -2.31 20.27 33.22
N GLU A 528 -1.01 20.33 32.94
CA GLU A 528 -0.53 20.49 31.56
C GLU A 528 -0.94 19.31 30.68
N TYR A 529 -0.97 18.08 31.22
CA TYR A 529 -1.46 16.91 30.52
C TYR A 529 -2.95 17.01 30.20
N ASP A 530 -3.78 17.42 31.17
CA ASP A 530 -5.22 17.56 30.98
C ASP A 530 -5.54 18.63 29.92
N LEU A 531 -4.90 19.80 30.01
CA LEU A 531 -5.05 20.89 29.03
C LEU A 531 -4.58 20.45 27.62
N TYR A 532 -3.49 19.72 27.55
CA TYR A 532 -3.05 19.12 26.27
C TYR A 532 -4.10 18.17 25.68
N CYS A 533 -4.71 17.34 26.51
CA CYS A 533 -5.77 16.44 26.07
C CYS A 533 -7.01 17.22 25.57
N GLU A 534 -7.39 18.30 26.24
CA GLU A 534 -8.49 19.17 25.81
C GLU A 534 -8.21 19.82 24.46
N VAL A 535 -7.00 20.35 24.25
CA VAL A 535 -6.59 20.92 22.95
C VAL A 535 -6.62 19.86 21.86
N ARG A 536 -6.01 18.70 22.11
CA ARG A 536 -6.00 17.58 21.16
C ARG A 536 -7.41 17.13 20.79
N ASP A 537 -8.28 16.92 21.79
CA ASP A 537 -9.64 16.42 21.58
C ASP A 537 -10.50 17.47 20.85
N SER A 538 -10.31 18.77 21.11
CA SER A 538 -10.96 19.86 20.34
C SER A 538 -10.55 19.86 18.87
N ILE A 539 -9.29 19.57 18.54
CA ILE A 539 -8.84 19.40 17.16
C ILE A 539 -9.48 18.15 16.53
N GLY A 540 -9.58 17.07 17.31
CA GLY A 540 -10.23 15.82 16.88
C GLY A 540 -11.69 15.98 16.47
N GLU A 541 -12.43 16.92 17.05
CA GLU A 541 -13.81 17.25 16.66
C GLU A 541 -13.91 17.85 15.24
N GLN A 542 -12.82 18.38 14.70
CA GLN A 542 -12.77 19.03 13.39
C GLN A 542 -12.22 18.10 12.28
N VAL A 543 -12.18 16.79 12.52
CA VAL A 543 -11.54 15.80 11.63
C VAL A 543 -12.04 15.89 10.18
N VAL A 544 -13.34 16.13 9.95
CA VAL A 544 -13.94 16.22 8.60
C VAL A 544 -13.37 17.39 7.81
N ARG A 545 -13.29 18.59 8.42
CA ARG A 545 -12.72 19.79 7.78
C ARG A 545 -11.24 19.58 7.43
N ILE A 546 -10.50 18.96 8.34
CA ILE A 546 -9.08 18.68 8.17
C ILE A 546 -8.86 17.69 7.02
N GLN A 547 -9.65 16.61 6.96
CA GLN A 547 -9.55 15.60 5.88
C GLN A 547 -9.90 16.18 4.50
N GLU A 548 -10.93 17.03 4.40
CA GLU A 548 -11.28 17.66 3.12
C GLU A 548 -10.16 18.61 2.65
N THR A 549 -9.57 19.36 3.56
CA THR A 549 -8.42 20.23 3.28
C THR A 549 -7.19 19.41 2.86
N ALA A 550 -6.88 18.32 3.56
CA ALA A 550 -5.77 17.43 3.23
C ALA A 550 -5.93 16.82 1.82
N LYS A 551 -7.13 16.40 1.45
CA LYS A 551 -7.45 15.91 0.10
C LYS A 551 -7.29 17.01 -0.96
N ALA A 552 -7.72 18.24 -0.68
CA ALA A 552 -7.54 19.38 -1.58
C ALA A 552 -6.04 19.67 -1.81
N ILE A 553 -5.24 19.65 -0.75
CA ILE A 553 -3.78 19.82 -0.81
C ILE A 553 -3.13 18.68 -1.64
N ALA A 554 -3.52 17.43 -1.41
CA ALA A 554 -3.01 16.29 -2.18
C ALA A 554 -3.31 16.42 -3.68
N HIS A 555 -4.53 16.83 -4.03
CA HIS A 555 -4.93 17.09 -5.43
C HIS A 555 -4.07 18.18 -6.07
N LEU A 556 -3.90 19.31 -5.39
CA LEU A 556 -3.08 20.42 -5.87
C LEU A 556 -1.62 19.99 -6.09
N ASP A 557 -1.07 19.24 -5.15
CA ASP A 557 0.31 18.74 -5.21
C ASP A 557 0.53 17.81 -6.41
N VAL A 558 -0.42 16.92 -6.70
CA VAL A 558 -0.36 16.03 -7.87
C VAL A 558 -0.43 16.84 -9.16
N LEU A 559 -1.35 17.80 -9.28
CA LEU A 559 -1.47 18.65 -10.47
C LEU A 559 -0.20 19.50 -10.69
N ALA A 560 0.36 20.07 -9.62
CA ALA A 560 1.61 20.81 -9.66
C ALA A 560 2.81 19.91 -10.04
N SER A 561 2.83 18.67 -9.56
CA SER A 561 3.82 17.67 -9.93
C SER A 561 3.76 17.34 -11.42
N LEU A 562 2.55 17.06 -11.96
CA LEU A 562 2.36 16.76 -13.38
C LEU A 562 2.78 17.94 -14.27
N ALA A 563 2.43 19.18 -13.90
CA ALA A 563 2.83 20.38 -14.62
C ALA A 563 4.36 20.59 -14.59
N CYS A 564 4.99 20.37 -13.45
CA CYS A 564 6.45 20.43 -13.30
C CYS A 564 7.16 19.37 -14.17
N VAL A 565 6.67 18.15 -14.17
CA VAL A 565 7.21 17.05 -14.99
C VAL A 565 7.04 17.34 -16.47
N ALA A 566 5.88 17.87 -16.87
CA ALA A 566 5.58 18.23 -18.25
C ALA A 566 6.56 19.28 -18.77
N GLN A 567 6.84 20.32 -17.99
CA GLN A 567 7.77 21.38 -18.38
C GLN A 567 9.22 20.89 -18.42
N SER A 568 9.62 20.08 -17.41
CA SER A 568 11.01 19.63 -17.31
C SER A 568 11.41 18.60 -18.36
N ASN A 569 10.42 17.93 -19.01
CA ASN A 569 10.67 16.86 -19.97
C ASN A 569 10.06 17.16 -21.35
N ASP A 570 9.63 18.40 -21.62
CA ASP A 570 8.99 18.83 -22.89
C ASP A 570 7.82 17.92 -23.30
N TYR A 571 6.88 17.68 -22.36
CA TYR A 571 5.65 16.94 -22.64
C TYR A 571 4.57 17.86 -23.17
N VAL A 572 3.72 17.32 -24.02
CA VAL A 572 2.63 18.08 -24.67
C VAL A 572 1.27 17.65 -24.14
N ARG A 573 0.32 18.57 -24.15
CA ARG A 573 -1.07 18.28 -23.82
C ARG A 573 -1.70 17.37 -24.89
N PRO A 574 -2.16 16.14 -24.55
CA PRO A 574 -2.85 15.29 -25.50
C PRO A 574 -4.32 15.73 -25.64
N SER A 575 -4.88 15.62 -26.83
CA SER A 575 -6.32 15.70 -27.04
C SER A 575 -6.99 14.36 -26.75
N ILE A 576 -8.16 14.39 -26.13
CA ILE A 576 -8.92 13.19 -25.75
C ILE A 576 -10.16 13.04 -26.65
N ASN A 577 -10.32 11.87 -27.25
CA ASN A 577 -11.45 11.55 -28.11
C ASN A 577 -12.21 10.31 -27.64
N THR A 578 -13.48 10.21 -28.03
CA THR A 578 -14.37 9.07 -27.80
C THR A 578 -14.51 8.17 -29.03
N LYS A 579 -13.81 8.50 -30.12
CA LYS A 579 -13.88 7.77 -31.39
C LYS A 579 -12.98 6.54 -31.44
N GLY A 580 -12.18 6.33 -30.40
CA GLY A 580 -11.28 5.19 -30.29
C GLY A 580 -10.01 5.30 -31.14
N VAL A 581 -9.67 6.47 -31.66
CA VAL A 581 -8.46 6.71 -32.44
C VAL A 581 -7.30 7.03 -31.49
N ILE A 582 -6.19 6.32 -31.62
CA ILE A 582 -4.93 6.61 -30.94
C ILE A 582 -3.95 7.07 -32.02
N ASP A 583 -3.58 8.35 -32.00
CA ASP A 583 -2.64 8.97 -32.93
C ASP A 583 -1.57 9.72 -32.13
N ILE A 584 -0.38 9.16 -32.10
CA ILE A 584 0.78 9.69 -31.37
C ILE A 584 1.85 10.00 -32.39
N GLN A 585 2.27 11.25 -32.47
CA GLN A 585 3.35 11.71 -33.35
C GLN A 585 4.60 12.00 -32.50
N GLY A 586 5.72 11.43 -32.91
CA GLY A 586 6.99 11.62 -32.21
C GLY A 586 6.97 11.19 -30.74
N GLY A 587 6.33 10.06 -30.45
CA GLY A 587 6.25 9.50 -29.08
C GLY A 587 7.62 9.07 -28.54
N ARG A 588 7.84 9.28 -27.25
CA ARG A 588 9.06 8.90 -26.53
C ARG A 588 8.72 8.06 -25.30
N HIS A 589 9.64 7.21 -24.87
CA HIS A 589 9.41 6.39 -23.66
C HIS A 589 9.78 7.16 -22.40
N PRO A 590 8.84 7.51 -21.51
CA PRO A 590 9.08 8.46 -20.41
C PRO A 590 10.19 8.00 -19.45
N VAL A 591 10.29 6.70 -19.21
CA VAL A 591 11.29 6.14 -18.28
C VAL A 591 12.66 5.99 -18.96
N VAL A 592 12.70 5.36 -20.14
CA VAL A 592 13.95 5.08 -20.85
C VAL A 592 14.65 6.37 -21.25
N GLU A 593 13.90 7.39 -21.71
CA GLU A 593 14.44 8.72 -22.02
C GLU A 593 15.16 9.32 -20.80
N LYS A 594 14.56 9.21 -19.60
CA LYS A 594 15.13 9.77 -18.38
C LYS A 594 16.30 8.96 -17.80
N MET A 595 16.31 7.64 -18.03
CA MET A 595 17.43 6.79 -17.59
C MET A 595 18.66 6.97 -18.46
N ASN A 596 18.50 7.28 -19.75
CA ASN A 596 19.58 7.42 -20.74
C ASN A 596 20.02 8.89 -20.92
N ASN A 597 20.49 9.53 -19.86
CA ASN A 597 20.90 10.95 -19.86
C ASN A 597 21.95 11.36 -20.93
N ASN A 598 22.63 10.40 -21.57
CA ASN A 598 23.73 10.65 -22.49
C ASN A 598 23.43 10.36 -23.98
N GLN A 599 22.24 9.85 -24.29
CA GLN A 599 21.85 9.53 -25.67
C GLN A 599 20.44 10.07 -25.97
N MET A 600 20.32 10.76 -27.12
CA MET A 600 19.04 11.24 -27.61
C MET A 600 18.10 10.05 -27.86
N PHE A 601 16.91 10.08 -27.28
CA PHE A 601 15.89 9.05 -27.51
C PHE A 601 15.31 9.22 -28.93
N ILE A 602 15.17 8.13 -29.66
CA ILE A 602 14.59 8.15 -31.02
C ILE A 602 13.08 8.03 -30.90
N ASP A 603 12.38 9.06 -31.28
CA ASP A 603 10.94 9.16 -31.27
C ASP A 603 10.27 8.26 -32.32
N ASN A 604 9.05 7.80 -32.04
CA ASN A 604 8.27 6.94 -32.95
C ASN A 604 6.80 7.36 -32.98
N ASP A 605 6.20 7.18 -34.14
CA ASP A 605 4.78 7.45 -34.37
C ASP A 605 3.96 6.18 -34.11
N THR A 606 2.73 6.35 -33.58
CA THR A 606 1.78 5.25 -33.37
C THR A 606 0.40 5.68 -33.84
N TYR A 607 -0.19 4.93 -34.78
CA TYR A 607 -1.55 5.15 -35.24
C TYR A 607 -2.36 3.87 -35.15
N LEU A 608 -3.45 3.90 -34.37
CA LEU A 608 -4.42 2.81 -34.23
C LEU A 608 -5.84 3.35 -34.29
N ASP A 609 -6.72 2.64 -34.98
CA ASP A 609 -8.15 2.96 -35.04
C ASP A 609 -9.01 1.67 -34.92
N ASN A 610 -10.33 1.84 -34.89
CA ASN A 610 -11.26 0.70 -34.84
C ASN A 610 -11.62 0.12 -36.20
N LYS A 611 -11.02 0.60 -37.29
CA LYS A 611 -11.39 0.24 -38.70
C LYS A 611 -10.23 -0.37 -39.46
N ASN A 612 -9.36 0.50 -40.01
CA ASN A 612 -8.33 0.11 -40.99
C ASN A 612 -6.96 -0.13 -40.36
N HIS A 613 -6.71 0.39 -39.17
CA HIS A 613 -5.43 0.28 -38.45
C HIS A 613 -5.66 -0.24 -37.03
N ARG A 614 -6.27 -1.43 -36.94
CA ARG A 614 -6.61 -2.03 -35.64
C ARG A 614 -5.46 -2.80 -35.02
N ILE A 615 -4.75 -3.56 -35.86
CA ILE A 615 -3.64 -4.43 -35.44
C ILE A 615 -2.39 -4.00 -36.21
N SER A 616 -1.34 -3.68 -35.50
CA SER A 616 -0.02 -3.42 -36.05
C SER A 616 0.89 -4.61 -35.74
N ILE A 617 1.25 -5.39 -36.77
CA ILE A 617 2.25 -6.47 -36.66
C ILE A 617 3.63 -5.85 -36.81
N ILE A 618 4.48 -6.00 -35.79
CA ILE A 618 5.79 -5.37 -35.73
C ILE A 618 6.86 -6.46 -35.78
N THR A 619 7.57 -6.51 -36.92
CA THR A 619 8.69 -7.46 -37.12
C THR A 619 10.05 -6.81 -36.93
N GLY A 620 11.06 -7.61 -36.72
CA GLY A 620 12.43 -7.18 -36.56
C GLY A 620 13.18 -7.93 -35.45
N PRO A 621 14.50 -7.74 -35.33
CA PRO A 621 15.31 -8.48 -34.38
C PRO A 621 15.01 -8.08 -32.91
N ASN A 622 15.33 -9.01 -32.01
CA ASN A 622 15.33 -8.72 -30.59
C ASN A 622 16.43 -7.68 -30.26
N MET A 623 16.31 -6.90 -29.25
CA MET A 623 17.14 -5.76 -28.87
C MET A 623 17.03 -4.52 -29.77
N ALA A 624 16.28 -4.56 -30.86
CA ALA A 624 16.13 -3.41 -31.75
C ALA A 624 15.15 -2.33 -31.21
N GLY A 625 14.38 -2.63 -30.14
CA GLY A 625 13.50 -1.69 -29.46
C GLY A 625 12.01 -1.90 -29.68
N LYS A 626 11.55 -3.05 -30.22
CA LYS A 626 10.10 -3.37 -30.41
C LYS A 626 9.30 -3.24 -29.10
N SER A 627 9.73 -3.97 -28.07
CA SER A 627 9.06 -3.99 -26.77
C SER A 627 9.05 -2.58 -26.10
N THR A 628 10.14 -1.81 -26.26
CA THR A 628 10.23 -0.43 -25.77
C THR A 628 9.21 0.46 -26.46
N TYR A 629 9.08 0.36 -27.80
CA TYR A 629 8.08 1.09 -28.57
C TYR A 629 6.64 0.76 -28.17
N MET A 630 6.33 -0.50 -27.98
CA MET A 630 4.97 -0.90 -27.58
C MET A 630 4.63 -0.44 -26.18
N ARG A 631 5.57 -0.60 -25.21
CA ARG A 631 5.39 -0.08 -23.84
C ARG A 631 5.25 1.43 -23.83
N GLN A 632 6.04 2.16 -24.62
CA GLN A 632 5.92 3.61 -24.82
C GLN A 632 4.52 4.01 -25.20
N SER A 633 3.91 3.35 -26.18
CA SER A 633 2.56 3.65 -26.65
C SER A 633 1.52 3.43 -25.57
N ALA A 634 1.63 2.32 -24.81
CA ALA A 634 0.73 2.05 -23.68
C ALA A 634 0.88 3.07 -22.54
N LEU A 635 2.12 3.45 -22.20
CA LEU A 635 2.39 4.46 -21.16
C LEU A 635 1.86 5.84 -21.55
N ILE A 636 1.99 6.26 -22.83
CA ILE A 636 1.43 7.52 -23.32
C ILE A 636 -0.11 7.53 -23.19
N VAL A 637 -0.78 6.44 -23.56
CA VAL A 637 -2.24 6.30 -23.39
C VAL A 637 -2.64 6.38 -21.92
N LEU A 638 -1.92 5.68 -21.03
CA LEU A 638 -2.15 5.71 -19.59
C LEU A 638 -1.96 7.12 -19.02
N MET A 639 -0.84 7.77 -19.36
CA MET A 639 -0.54 9.14 -18.93
C MET A 639 -1.63 10.13 -19.38
N ALA A 640 -2.12 10.00 -20.62
CA ALA A 640 -3.23 10.82 -21.08
C ALA A 640 -4.50 10.63 -20.25
N GLN A 641 -4.82 9.40 -19.85
CA GLN A 641 -6.04 9.09 -19.08
C GLN A 641 -5.94 9.40 -17.59
N ILE A 642 -4.74 9.57 -17.03
CA ILE A 642 -4.61 10.14 -15.67
C ILE A 642 -4.75 11.66 -15.66
N GLY A 643 -4.79 12.32 -16.83
CA GLY A 643 -4.85 13.78 -16.99
C GLY A 643 -3.47 14.44 -17.14
N SER A 644 -2.40 13.67 -17.32
CA SER A 644 -1.04 14.17 -17.54
C SER A 644 -0.83 14.62 -18.99
N PHE A 645 0.17 15.49 -19.18
CA PHE A 645 0.80 15.70 -20.48
C PHE A 645 1.69 14.50 -20.82
N VAL A 646 1.99 14.32 -22.09
CA VAL A 646 2.62 13.10 -22.64
C VAL A 646 3.91 13.36 -23.38
N PRO A 647 4.88 12.44 -23.36
CA PRO A 647 6.13 12.54 -24.09
C PRO A 647 5.93 12.31 -25.60
N ALA A 648 5.45 13.31 -26.30
CA ALA A 648 5.20 13.27 -27.75
C ALA A 648 5.34 14.66 -28.36
N LYS A 649 5.35 14.76 -29.70
CA LYS A 649 5.23 16.04 -30.41
C LYS A 649 3.78 16.49 -30.48
N SER A 650 2.87 15.52 -30.69
CA SER A 650 1.43 15.71 -30.57
C SER A 650 0.77 14.36 -30.29
N ALA A 651 -0.38 14.35 -29.60
CA ALA A 651 -1.12 13.14 -29.34
C ALA A 651 -2.63 13.39 -29.35
N ASN A 652 -3.38 12.46 -29.97
CA ASN A 652 -4.82 12.41 -29.92
C ASN A 652 -5.24 11.01 -29.46
N ILE A 653 -5.70 10.91 -28.22
CA ILE A 653 -5.87 9.63 -27.52
C ILE A 653 -7.35 9.29 -27.38
N GLY A 654 -7.74 8.19 -27.99
CA GLY A 654 -9.05 7.57 -27.77
C GLY A 654 -9.08 6.86 -26.43
N ILE A 655 -10.11 7.11 -25.64
CA ILE A 655 -10.28 6.51 -24.31
C ILE A 655 -10.31 4.99 -24.46
N VAL A 656 -9.49 4.31 -23.68
CA VAL A 656 -9.46 2.84 -23.53
C VAL A 656 -10.02 2.44 -22.18
N ASP A 657 -10.70 1.30 -22.13
CA ASP A 657 -11.27 0.74 -20.91
C ASP A 657 -10.28 -0.17 -20.18
N ARG A 658 -9.34 -0.77 -20.90
CA ARG A 658 -8.32 -1.68 -20.36
C ARG A 658 -7.04 -1.60 -21.17
N ILE A 659 -5.91 -1.74 -20.51
CA ILE A 659 -4.64 -2.04 -21.16
C ILE A 659 -4.23 -3.44 -20.72
N PHE A 660 -3.94 -4.30 -21.69
CA PHE A 660 -3.38 -5.62 -21.44
C PHE A 660 -1.99 -5.73 -22.04
N THR A 661 -1.09 -6.32 -21.29
CA THR A 661 0.27 -6.56 -21.79
C THR A 661 0.68 -8.01 -21.59
N ARG A 662 1.26 -8.59 -22.63
CA ARG A 662 2.03 -9.81 -22.56
C ARG A 662 3.42 -9.53 -23.10
N VAL A 663 4.42 -9.42 -22.23
CA VAL A 663 5.79 -9.04 -22.59
C VAL A 663 6.78 -9.95 -21.86
N GLY A 664 7.55 -10.72 -22.62
CA GLY A 664 8.67 -11.56 -22.15
C GLY A 664 8.27 -12.63 -21.12
N ALA A 665 8.97 -13.76 -21.12
CA ALA A 665 8.80 -14.76 -20.06
C ALA A 665 9.63 -14.34 -18.83
N SER A 666 9.00 -14.18 -17.68
CA SER A 666 9.70 -14.36 -16.40
C SER A 666 9.51 -15.80 -15.97
N ASP A 667 10.59 -16.55 -15.76
CA ASP A 667 10.52 -17.87 -15.16
C ASP A 667 9.92 -17.72 -13.75
N ASP A 668 8.71 -18.22 -13.57
CA ASP A 668 8.11 -18.36 -12.26
C ASP A 668 8.41 -19.77 -11.74
N LEU A 669 9.64 -19.94 -11.25
CA LEU A 669 10.10 -21.19 -10.65
C LEU A 669 9.27 -21.60 -9.42
N ALA A 670 8.62 -20.63 -8.77
CA ALA A 670 7.86 -20.87 -7.55
C ALA A 670 6.52 -21.59 -7.83
N SER A 671 5.91 -21.34 -9.00
CA SER A 671 4.63 -21.96 -9.37
C SER A 671 4.75 -23.35 -9.99
N GLY A 672 5.98 -23.80 -10.32
CA GLY A 672 6.21 -25.09 -11.01
C GLY A 672 5.62 -25.17 -12.41
N GLN A 673 5.07 -24.07 -12.96
CA GLN A 673 4.47 -24.02 -14.29
C GLN A 673 5.54 -23.76 -15.36
N SER A 674 5.40 -24.40 -16.52
CA SER A 674 6.26 -24.07 -17.65
C SER A 674 6.01 -22.65 -18.14
N THR A 675 7.06 -21.96 -18.63
CA THR A 675 6.97 -20.62 -19.22
C THR A 675 5.90 -20.52 -20.30
N PHE A 676 5.70 -21.58 -21.08
CA PHE A 676 4.65 -21.65 -22.09
C PHE A 676 3.24 -21.70 -21.48
N MET A 677 3.05 -22.43 -20.39
CA MET A 677 1.74 -22.49 -19.72
C MET A 677 1.36 -21.13 -19.11
N VAL A 678 2.31 -20.43 -18.49
CA VAL A 678 2.11 -19.06 -17.98
C VAL A 678 1.73 -18.13 -19.14
N GLU A 679 2.44 -18.20 -20.26
CA GLU A 679 2.14 -17.43 -21.46
C GLU A 679 0.72 -17.68 -21.96
N MET A 680 0.32 -18.95 -22.11
CA MET A 680 -1.02 -19.27 -22.60
C MET A 680 -2.12 -18.86 -21.63
N THR A 681 -1.89 -18.94 -20.34
CA THR A 681 -2.83 -18.45 -19.32
C THR A 681 -3.03 -16.94 -19.41
N GLU A 682 -1.95 -16.17 -19.57
CA GLU A 682 -2.03 -14.70 -19.78
C GLU A 682 -2.76 -14.37 -21.09
N VAL A 683 -2.44 -15.03 -22.19
CA VAL A 683 -3.11 -14.84 -23.47
C VAL A 683 -4.60 -15.21 -23.38
N ALA A 684 -4.95 -16.31 -22.74
CA ALA A 684 -6.34 -16.70 -22.51
C ALA A 684 -7.10 -15.65 -21.69
N ASN A 685 -6.48 -15.10 -20.64
CA ASN A 685 -7.04 -14.02 -19.86
C ASN A 685 -7.32 -12.77 -20.73
N ILE A 686 -6.36 -12.39 -21.57
CA ILE A 686 -6.50 -11.25 -22.48
C ILE A 686 -7.66 -11.47 -23.47
N LEU A 687 -7.68 -12.61 -24.16
CA LEU A 687 -8.68 -12.87 -25.19
C LEU A 687 -10.12 -12.96 -24.66
N ARG A 688 -10.30 -13.44 -23.43
CA ARG A 688 -11.62 -13.52 -22.77
C ARG A 688 -12.14 -12.16 -22.32
N ASN A 689 -11.25 -11.21 -22.05
CA ASN A 689 -11.60 -9.99 -21.31
C ASN A 689 -11.37 -8.69 -22.08
N ALA A 690 -10.69 -8.77 -23.22
CA ALA A 690 -10.50 -7.62 -24.09
C ALA A 690 -11.81 -7.23 -24.78
N THR A 691 -12.04 -5.94 -24.92
CA THR A 691 -13.19 -5.33 -25.61
C THR A 691 -12.70 -4.54 -26.83
N SER A 692 -13.59 -4.08 -27.67
CA SER A 692 -13.25 -3.20 -28.80
C SER A 692 -12.65 -1.85 -28.38
N ARG A 693 -12.74 -1.49 -27.12
CA ARG A 693 -12.12 -0.29 -26.56
C ARG A 693 -10.77 -0.55 -25.90
N SER A 694 -10.36 -1.80 -25.71
CA SER A 694 -9.11 -2.16 -25.09
C SER A 694 -7.89 -1.89 -25.98
N LEU A 695 -6.73 -1.74 -25.35
CA LEU A 695 -5.40 -1.68 -25.98
C LEU A 695 -4.61 -2.91 -25.56
N LEU A 696 -4.15 -3.70 -26.52
CA LEU A 696 -3.38 -4.90 -26.30
C LEU A 696 -1.92 -4.70 -26.74
N ILE A 697 -0.99 -5.12 -25.89
CA ILE A 697 0.44 -5.13 -26.13
C ILE A 697 0.90 -6.58 -26.05
N LEU A 698 1.11 -7.23 -27.19
CA LEU A 698 1.45 -8.64 -27.29
C LEU A 698 2.85 -8.81 -27.89
N ASP A 699 3.78 -9.33 -27.09
CA ASP A 699 5.18 -9.48 -27.46
C ASP A 699 5.57 -10.97 -27.51
N GLU A 700 5.99 -11.42 -28.70
CA GLU A 700 6.54 -12.76 -28.96
C GLU A 700 5.63 -13.93 -28.54
N ILE A 701 4.36 -13.87 -28.87
CA ILE A 701 3.41 -14.97 -28.60
C ILE A 701 3.81 -16.24 -29.36
N GLY A 702 3.77 -17.39 -28.68
CA GLY A 702 4.04 -18.71 -29.24
C GLY A 702 5.53 -19.08 -29.24
N ARG A 703 6.41 -18.32 -28.57
CA ARG A 703 7.86 -18.60 -28.55
C ARG A 703 8.23 -19.82 -27.69
N GLY A 704 7.41 -20.16 -26.69
CA GLY A 704 7.68 -21.22 -25.71
C GLY A 704 7.46 -22.67 -26.23
N THR A 705 7.10 -22.87 -27.50
CA THR A 705 6.77 -24.17 -28.10
C THR A 705 7.46 -24.37 -29.45
N SER A 706 7.09 -25.43 -30.18
CA SER A 706 7.59 -25.67 -31.53
C SER A 706 7.24 -24.54 -32.49
N THR A 707 8.08 -24.29 -33.52
CA THR A 707 7.89 -23.15 -34.43
C THR A 707 6.52 -23.19 -35.12
N PHE A 708 6.06 -24.35 -35.55
CA PHE A 708 4.77 -24.48 -36.25
C PHE A 708 3.57 -24.29 -35.33
N ASP A 709 3.61 -24.85 -34.09
CA ASP A 709 2.56 -24.67 -33.11
C ASP A 709 2.49 -23.20 -32.65
N GLY A 710 3.66 -22.61 -32.40
CA GLY A 710 3.76 -21.20 -32.02
C GLY A 710 3.21 -20.24 -33.08
N LEU A 711 3.58 -20.46 -34.35
CA LEU A 711 3.06 -19.71 -35.49
C LEU A 711 1.54 -19.87 -35.61
N ALA A 712 1.03 -21.13 -35.53
CA ALA A 712 -0.40 -21.40 -35.64
C ALA A 712 -1.21 -20.70 -34.52
N ILE A 713 -0.71 -20.73 -33.28
CA ILE A 713 -1.32 -20.05 -32.15
C ILE A 713 -1.31 -18.53 -32.38
N ALA A 714 -0.17 -17.94 -32.74
CA ALA A 714 -0.06 -16.51 -32.98
C ALA A 714 -1.00 -16.03 -34.09
N TRP A 715 -1.09 -16.83 -35.18
CA TRP A 715 -2.02 -16.57 -36.30
C TRP A 715 -3.47 -16.58 -35.82
N ALA A 716 -3.89 -17.61 -35.10
CA ALA A 716 -5.24 -17.76 -34.59
C ALA A 716 -5.61 -16.65 -33.58
N VAL A 717 -4.67 -16.22 -32.76
CA VAL A 717 -4.83 -15.07 -31.82
C VAL A 717 -5.11 -13.79 -32.59
N ILE A 718 -4.35 -13.51 -33.68
CA ILE A 718 -4.59 -12.31 -34.51
C ILE A 718 -5.97 -12.37 -35.18
N GLU A 719 -6.37 -13.54 -35.72
CA GLU A 719 -7.70 -13.72 -36.29
C GLU A 719 -8.82 -13.48 -35.28
N HIS A 720 -8.66 -14.02 -34.06
CA HIS A 720 -9.63 -13.83 -32.99
C HIS A 720 -9.75 -12.34 -32.62
N ILE A 721 -8.63 -11.64 -32.41
CA ILE A 721 -8.61 -10.21 -32.04
C ILE A 721 -9.20 -9.37 -33.18
N SER A 722 -8.94 -9.71 -34.44
CA SER A 722 -9.45 -8.97 -35.60
C SER A 722 -10.96 -9.06 -35.77
N ASN A 723 -11.58 -10.11 -35.21
CA ASN A 723 -13.00 -10.30 -35.27
C ASN A 723 -13.74 -9.35 -34.34
N THR A 724 -14.41 -8.34 -34.94
CA THR A 724 -15.12 -7.29 -34.18
C THR A 724 -16.33 -7.80 -33.39
N ARG A 725 -16.80 -9.01 -33.64
CA ARG A 725 -17.89 -9.62 -32.86
C ARG A 725 -17.39 -10.30 -31.60
N LEU A 726 -16.13 -10.75 -31.61
CA LEU A 726 -15.49 -11.45 -30.48
C LEU A 726 -14.68 -10.51 -29.63
N CYS A 727 -13.83 -9.69 -30.23
CA CYS A 727 -12.92 -8.80 -29.53
C CYS A 727 -12.86 -7.43 -30.21
N GLY A 728 -12.16 -7.28 -31.32
CA GLY A 728 -12.02 -6.02 -32.05
C GLY A 728 -11.09 -5.00 -31.40
N ALA A 729 -10.23 -5.41 -30.47
CA ALA A 729 -9.32 -4.54 -29.72
C ALA A 729 -8.20 -3.95 -30.60
N LYS A 730 -7.74 -2.76 -30.24
CA LYS A 730 -6.54 -2.14 -30.81
C LYS A 730 -5.30 -2.88 -30.28
N THR A 731 -4.40 -3.29 -31.17
CA THR A 731 -3.31 -4.21 -30.81
C THR A 731 -1.99 -3.80 -31.44
N LEU A 732 -0.95 -3.75 -30.64
CA LEU A 732 0.44 -3.78 -31.06
C LEU A 732 0.96 -5.21 -30.83
N PHE A 733 1.36 -5.88 -31.91
CA PHE A 733 1.77 -7.29 -31.90
C PHE A 733 3.19 -7.43 -32.42
N ALA A 734 4.15 -7.60 -31.52
CA ALA A 734 5.54 -7.86 -31.91
C ALA A 734 5.79 -9.36 -32.07
N THR A 735 6.48 -9.70 -33.14
CA THR A 735 6.75 -11.10 -33.48
C THR A 735 8.08 -11.24 -34.23
N HIS A 736 8.63 -12.45 -34.16
CA HIS A 736 9.75 -12.88 -35.02
C HIS A 736 9.27 -13.81 -36.14
N TYR A 737 7.98 -14.20 -36.16
CA TYR A 737 7.38 -14.94 -37.26
C TYR A 737 7.09 -14.01 -38.44
N HIS A 738 7.94 -14.10 -39.48
CA HIS A 738 7.77 -13.27 -40.70
C HIS A 738 6.53 -13.62 -41.47
N GLU A 739 6.08 -14.88 -41.37
CA GLU A 739 4.89 -15.43 -42.02
C GLU A 739 3.61 -14.68 -41.62
N LEU A 740 3.57 -14.11 -40.42
CA LEU A 740 2.41 -13.31 -39.96
C LEU A 740 2.24 -12.00 -40.76
N THR A 741 3.29 -11.54 -41.46
CA THR A 741 3.15 -10.37 -42.33
C THR A 741 2.23 -10.60 -43.52
N GLU A 742 1.97 -11.85 -43.90
CA GLU A 742 1.01 -12.19 -44.93
C GLU A 742 -0.44 -11.91 -44.58
N LEU A 743 -0.73 -11.58 -43.30
CA LEU A 743 -2.08 -11.24 -42.84
C LEU A 743 -2.52 -9.84 -43.31
N GLU A 744 -1.58 -8.94 -43.65
CA GLU A 744 -1.91 -7.66 -44.26
C GLU A 744 -2.57 -7.88 -45.63
N GLY A 745 -3.72 -7.23 -45.87
CA GLY A 745 -4.53 -7.45 -47.07
C GLY A 745 -5.45 -8.67 -47.03
N LYS A 746 -5.16 -9.67 -46.16
CA LYS A 746 -6.06 -10.83 -45.98
C LYS A 746 -7.06 -10.59 -44.86
N ILE A 747 -6.64 -9.91 -43.78
CA ILE A 747 -7.47 -9.56 -42.63
C ILE A 747 -7.66 -8.06 -42.59
N PRO A 748 -8.89 -7.54 -42.62
CA PRO A 748 -9.14 -6.11 -42.55
C PRO A 748 -8.65 -5.50 -41.22
N GLY A 749 -7.92 -4.39 -41.31
CA GLY A 749 -7.42 -3.68 -40.15
C GLY A 749 -6.06 -4.16 -39.63
N VAL A 750 -5.42 -5.13 -40.27
CA VAL A 750 -4.04 -5.56 -39.99
C VAL A 750 -3.07 -4.78 -40.88
N ASN A 751 -2.01 -4.24 -40.30
CA ASN A 751 -0.96 -3.51 -40.98
C ASN A 751 0.41 -3.96 -40.49
N ASN A 752 1.38 -4.04 -41.40
CA ASN A 752 2.74 -4.45 -41.10
C ASN A 752 3.66 -3.27 -40.86
N TYR A 753 4.49 -3.42 -39.86
CA TYR A 753 5.57 -2.49 -39.51
C TYR A 753 6.84 -3.29 -39.21
N CYS A 754 7.98 -2.64 -39.40
CA CYS A 754 9.27 -3.22 -39.05
C CYS A 754 10.19 -2.15 -38.43
N ILE A 755 11.22 -2.60 -37.74
CA ILE A 755 12.27 -1.72 -37.25
C ILE A 755 13.24 -1.46 -38.38
N ALA A 756 13.50 -0.18 -38.65
CA ALA A 756 14.47 0.24 -39.64
C ALA A 756 15.90 -0.17 -39.21
N VAL A 757 16.59 -0.85 -40.11
CA VAL A 757 17.96 -1.31 -39.96
C VAL A 757 18.81 -0.72 -41.07
N LYS A 758 19.99 -0.26 -40.71
CA LYS A 758 21.01 0.19 -41.72
C LYS A 758 22.11 -0.85 -41.78
N GLU A 759 22.24 -1.50 -42.93
CA GLU A 759 23.32 -2.43 -43.19
C GLU A 759 24.61 -1.64 -43.55
N LYS A 760 25.72 -1.99 -42.94
CA LYS A 760 27.05 -1.41 -43.20
C LYS A 760 28.03 -2.55 -43.38
N GLY A 761 28.04 -3.15 -44.59
CA GLY A 761 28.80 -4.37 -44.88
C GLY A 761 28.19 -5.57 -44.07
N ASP A 762 29.04 -6.26 -43.33
CA ASP A 762 28.62 -7.38 -42.45
C ASP A 762 28.04 -6.93 -41.08
N ASP A 763 28.07 -5.62 -40.79
CA ASP A 763 27.58 -5.07 -39.54
C ASP A 763 26.22 -4.38 -39.76
N ILE A 764 25.40 -4.42 -38.71
CA ILE A 764 24.10 -3.78 -38.72
C ILE A 764 23.99 -2.72 -37.63
N VAL A 765 23.32 -1.62 -37.97
CA VAL A 765 22.97 -0.57 -37.02
C VAL A 765 21.45 -0.48 -36.92
N PHE A 766 20.94 -0.72 -35.74
CA PHE A 766 19.50 -0.57 -35.45
C PHE A 766 19.18 0.92 -35.33
N LEU A 767 18.34 1.41 -36.22
CA LEU A 767 17.93 2.82 -36.19
C LEU A 767 16.83 3.09 -35.13
N ARG A 768 16.30 2.06 -34.51
CA ARG A 768 15.24 2.14 -33.51
C ARG A 768 13.99 2.91 -33.96
N LYS A 769 13.81 3.05 -35.27
CA LYS A 769 12.66 3.74 -35.89
C LYS A 769 11.71 2.67 -36.48
N ILE A 770 10.44 2.76 -36.14
CA ILE A 770 9.36 1.92 -36.69
C ILE A 770 8.95 2.51 -38.03
N VAL A 771 8.91 1.69 -39.05
CA VAL A 771 8.52 2.08 -40.43
C VAL A 771 7.48 1.09 -40.95
N LYS A 772 6.64 1.53 -41.88
CA LYS A 772 5.64 0.70 -42.54
C LYS A 772 6.32 -0.34 -43.46
N GLY A 773 5.87 -1.57 -43.39
CA GLY A 773 6.37 -2.73 -44.18
C GLY A 773 6.75 -3.90 -43.30
N GLY A 774 7.01 -5.05 -43.92
CA GLY A 774 7.53 -6.25 -43.27
C GLY A 774 9.05 -6.32 -43.35
N ALA A 775 9.73 -6.97 -42.38
CA ALA A 775 11.15 -7.29 -42.46
C ALA A 775 11.29 -8.62 -43.25
N ASP A 776 12.01 -8.58 -44.34
CA ASP A 776 12.22 -9.78 -45.22
C ASP A 776 13.38 -10.66 -44.75
N LYS A 777 14.20 -10.20 -43.78
CA LYS A 777 15.40 -10.89 -43.31
C LYS A 777 15.41 -11.06 -41.79
N SER A 778 15.90 -12.24 -41.37
CA SER A 778 16.25 -12.51 -39.98
C SER A 778 17.64 -11.97 -39.66
N TYR A 779 17.81 -11.25 -38.57
CA TYR A 779 19.09 -10.67 -38.13
C TYR A 779 19.66 -11.34 -36.86
N GLY A 780 19.21 -12.57 -36.54
CA GLY A 780 19.64 -13.30 -35.34
C GLY A 780 21.16 -13.53 -35.27
N ILE A 781 21.78 -13.91 -36.40
CA ILE A 781 23.22 -14.15 -36.48
C ILE A 781 24.02 -12.87 -36.27
N GLN A 782 23.57 -11.73 -36.82
CA GLN A 782 24.22 -10.45 -36.64
C GLN A 782 24.12 -9.98 -35.18
N VAL A 783 22.99 -10.23 -34.50
CA VAL A 783 22.83 -9.96 -33.07
C VAL A 783 23.78 -10.84 -32.25
N ALA A 784 23.92 -12.14 -32.59
CA ALA A 784 24.84 -13.04 -31.93
C ALA A 784 26.32 -12.55 -32.09
N LYS A 785 26.69 -12.02 -33.25
CA LYS A 785 28.00 -11.38 -33.48
C LYS A 785 28.19 -10.16 -32.57
N LEU A 786 27.20 -9.28 -32.51
CA LEU A 786 27.22 -8.10 -31.63
C LEU A 786 27.31 -8.46 -30.13
N ALA A 787 26.76 -9.59 -29.74
CA ALA A 787 26.85 -10.14 -28.39
C ALA A 787 28.21 -10.78 -28.05
N GLY A 788 29.11 -10.91 -29.01
CA GLY A 788 30.45 -11.46 -28.81
C GLY A 788 30.51 -13.00 -28.92
N VAL A 789 29.57 -13.64 -29.62
CA VAL A 789 29.68 -15.06 -29.95
C VAL A 789 30.86 -15.29 -30.87
N PRO A 790 31.72 -16.34 -30.67
CA PRO A 790 32.93 -16.57 -31.48
C PRO A 790 32.66 -16.63 -32.98
N ASP A 791 33.55 -16.04 -33.78
CA ASP A 791 33.39 -15.99 -35.26
C ASP A 791 33.24 -17.32 -35.93
N SER A 792 33.85 -18.41 -35.39
CA SER A 792 33.71 -19.77 -35.90
C SER A 792 32.23 -20.26 -35.81
N VAL A 793 31.53 -19.90 -34.74
CA VAL A 793 30.11 -20.25 -34.57
C VAL A 793 29.23 -19.39 -35.49
N ILE A 794 29.56 -18.09 -35.61
CA ILE A 794 28.85 -17.16 -36.51
C ILE A 794 28.96 -17.58 -37.96
N ASN A 795 30.15 -17.95 -38.43
CA ASN A 795 30.36 -18.36 -39.81
C ASN A 795 29.62 -19.66 -40.11
N ARG A 796 29.68 -20.65 -39.19
CA ARG A 796 28.94 -21.91 -39.38
C ARG A 796 27.43 -21.69 -39.37
N ALA A 797 26.94 -20.76 -38.51
CA ALA A 797 25.53 -20.42 -38.49
C ALA A 797 25.03 -19.79 -39.79
N LYS A 798 25.86 -18.95 -40.45
CA LYS A 798 25.55 -18.38 -41.77
C LYS A 798 25.40 -19.47 -42.83
N GLU A 799 26.34 -20.44 -42.89
CA GLU A 799 26.30 -21.56 -43.82
C GLU A 799 25.03 -22.40 -43.62
N LEU A 800 24.71 -22.71 -42.34
CA LEU A 800 23.51 -23.49 -42.00
C LEU A 800 22.21 -22.77 -42.38
N VAL A 801 22.13 -21.46 -42.25
CA VAL A 801 20.93 -20.70 -42.66
C VAL A 801 20.74 -20.75 -44.17
N GLU A 802 21.81 -20.70 -44.98
CA GLU A 802 21.72 -20.88 -46.44
C GLU A 802 21.23 -22.28 -46.80
N GLU A 803 21.79 -23.34 -46.16
CA GLU A 803 21.36 -24.71 -46.34
C GLU A 803 19.87 -24.95 -45.96
N LEU A 804 19.39 -24.31 -44.85
CA LEU A 804 18.02 -24.44 -44.38
C LEU A 804 17.02 -23.59 -45.16
N SER A 805 17.47 -22.47 -45.77
CA SER A 805 16.60 -21.59 -46.56
C SER A 805 16.24 -22.22 -47.89
N ASP A 806 17.09 -23.07 -48.44
CA ASP A 806 16.83 -23.86 -49.70
C ASP A 806 15.86 -25.01 -49.47
N ALA A 807 15.64 -25.46 -48.24
CA ALA A 807 14.68 -26.47 -47.85
C ALA A 807 13.30 -25.82 -47.60
N ASP A 808 12.47 -25.78 -48.62
CA ASP A 808 11.16 -25.16 -48.82
C ASP A 808 10.15 -25.16 -47.64
N ILE A 809 10.37 -24.34 -46.62
CA ILE A 809 9.36 -24.00 -45.58
C ILE A 809 8.31 -23.06 -46.16
N THR A 810 8.65 -22.24 -47.13
CA THR A 810 7.79 -21.24 -47.78
C THR A 810 6.70 -21.86 -48.67
N ALA A 811 6.93 -23.05 -49.24
CA ALA A 811 5.93 -23.75 -50.05
C ALA A 811 4.78 -24.34 -49.22
N ALA A 812 5.06 -24.86 -48.03
CA ALA A 812 4.03 -25.42 -47.14
C ALA A 812 3.07 -24.35 -46.58
N VAL A 813 3.54 -23.13 -46.40
CA VAL A 813 2.72 -22.00 -45.89
C VAL A 813 1.82 -21.45 -47.00
N LYS A 814 2.28 -21.41 -48.26
CA LYS A 814 1.45 -20.96 -49.40
C LYS A 814 0.26 -21.92 -49.68
N ASP A 815 0.38 -23.21 -49.42
CA ASP A 815 -0.69 -24.20 -49.57
C ASP A 815 -1.80 -24.06 -48.50
N LEU A 816 -1.48 -23.54 -47.29
CA LEU A 816 -2.46 -23.25 -46.25
C LEU A 816 -3.32 -22.02 -46.54
N THR A 817 -2.91 -21.17 -47.48
CA THR A 817 -3.60 -19.93 -47.83
C THR A 817 -4.55 -20.05 -49.02
N ALA A 818 -4.71 -21.25 -49.61
CA ALA A 818 -5.75 -21.50 -50.63
C ALA A 818 -7.14 -21.48 -49.99
N PRO A 819 -8.12 -20.83 -50.61
CA PRO A 819 -9.45 -20.67 -50.03
C PRO A 819 -10.17 -22.03 -49.92
N LYS A 820 -10.07 -22.72 -48.81
CA LYS A 820 -10.93 -23.84 -48.46
C LYS A 820 -12.36 -23.34 -48.28
N LYS A 821 -13.31 -23.94 -49.01
CA LYS A 821 -14.74 -23.70 -48.86
C LYS A 821 -15.15 -23.61 -47.40
N LYS A 822 -15.85 -22.55 -47.04
CA LYS A 822 -16.44 -22.29 -45.73
C LYS A 822 -17.19 -23.53 -45.23
N GLN A 823 -16.58 -24.32 -44.37
CA GLN A 823 -17.35 -25.09 -43.40
C GLN A 823 -17.85 -24.10 -42.35
N LYS A 824 -19.17 -24.10 -42.16
CA LYS A 824 -19.79 -23.37 -41.04
C LYS A 824 -19.24 -23.99 -39.76
N ILE A 825 -18.33 -23.27 -39.10
CA ILE A 825 -17.97 -23.56 -37.72
C ILE A 825 -19.17 -23.14 -36.90
N VAL A 826 -19.91 -24.12 -36.40
CA VAL A 826 -20.92 -23.92 -35.37
C VAL A 826 -20.12 -23.69 -34.10
N TYR A 827 -20.09 -22.44 -33.62
CA TYR A 827 -19.61 -22.15 -32.28
C TYR A 827 -20.68 -22.68 -31.33
N ASP A 828 -20.41 -23.79 -30.68
CA ASP A 828 -21.17 -24.23 -29.53
C ASP A 828 -20.99 -23.15 -28.46
N GLN A 829 -22.11 -22.73 -27.88
CA GLN A 829 -22.09 -21.93 -26.64
C GLN A 829 -21.41 -22.81 -25.59
N VAL A 830 -20.16 -22.52 -25.31
CA VAL A 830 -19.44 -23.16 -24.19
C VAL A 830 -20.14 -22.71 -22.91
N ASP A 831 -20.80 -23.65 -22.30
CA ASP A 831 -21.47 -23.52 -21.03
C ASP A 831 -20.46 -22.99 -20.00
N MET A 832 -20.80 -21.90 -19.30
CA MET A 832 -19.96 -21.22 -18.32
C MET A 832 -19.65 -22.09 -17.08
N ALA A 833 -20.14 -23.33 -17.06
CA ALA A 833 -19.93 -24.32 -15.99
C ALA A 833 -18.61 -25.12 -16.12
N GLN A 834 -17.84 -24.97 -17.21
CA GLN A 834 -16.57 -25.68 -17.41
C GLN A 834 -15.39 -24.71 -17.33
N MET A 835 -15.18 -24.10 -16.18
CA MET A 835 -13.97 -23.35 -15.86
C MET A 835 -13.29 -23.88 -14.61
N SER A 836 -12.79 -25.10 -14.70
CA SER A 836 -11.68 -25.55 -13.86
C SER A 836 -10.64 -26.18 -14.78
N LEU A 837 -9.72 -25.40 -15.29
CA LEU A 837 -8.58 -25.87 -16.09
C LEU A 837 -7.46 -26.43 -15.20
N PHE A 838 -7.76 -26.62 -13.92
CA PHE A 838 -6.93 -27.28 -12.92
C PHE A 838 -7.45 -28.65 -12.46
N ASP A 839 -8.55 -29.13 -13.05
CA ASP A 839 -8.89 -30.54 -12.93
C ASP A 839 -7.93 -31.32 -13.81
N THR A 840 -6.87 -31.73 -13.18
CA THR A 840 -5.92 -32.70 -13.72
C THR A 840 -6.67 -33.93 -14.18
N VAL A 841 -6.31 -34.43 -15.35
CA VAL A 841 -6.78 -35.63 -16.06
C VAL A 841 -6.64 -36.94 -15.21
N GLN A 842 -6.40 -36.86 -13.90
CA GLN A 842 -6.10 -38.03 -13.05
C GLN A 842 -7.15 -38.36 -12.00
N ASP A 843 -8.17 -37.53 -11.77
CA ASP A 843 -9.17 -37.81 -10.72
C ASP A 843 -10.49 -38.37 -11.26
N ASN A 844 -10.67 -38.49 -12.58
CA ASN A 844 -11.91 -38.95 -13.19
C ASN A 844 -12.29 -40.37 -12.79
N ASP A 845 -11.31 -41.26 -12.61
CA ASP A 845 -11.58 -42.66 -12.22
C ASP A 845 -12.04 -42.81 -10.76
N ILE A 846 -11.54 -41.97 -9.86
CA ILE A 846 -11.97 -41.96 -8.45
C ILE A 846 -13.37 -41.34 -8.33
N VAL A 847 -13.62 -40.29 -9.11
CA VAL A 847 -14.93 -39.63 -9.14
C VAL A 847 -15.99 -40.51 -9.78
N GLU A 848 -15.63 -41.30 -10.81
CA GLU A 848 -16.55 -42.28 -11.39
C GLU A 848 -16.80 -43.46 -10.45
N GLU A 849 -15.79 -43.96 -9.76
CA GLU A 849 -15.94 -45.02 -8.73
C GLU A 849 -16.86 -44.52 -7.56
N ILE A 850 -16.76 -43.26 -7.16
CA ILE A 850 -17.69 -42.69 -6.15
C ILE A 850 -19.12 -42.54 -6.70
N LYS A 851 -19.29 -42.16 -7.97
CA LYS A 851 -20.61 -41.99 -8.59
C LYS A 851 -21.35 -43.31 -8.80
N GLU A 852 -20.62 -44.42 -9.03
CA GLU A 852 -21.18 -45.74 -9.19
C GLU A 852 -21.57 -46.46 -7.87
N LEU A 853 -21.17 -45.90 -6.72
CA LEU A 853 -21.47 -46.45 -5.40
C LEU A 853 -22.96 -46.29 -5.05
N ASP A 854 -23.67 -47.40 -4.90
CA ASP A 854 -25.01 -47.38 -4.35
C ASP A 854 -24.99 -47.30 -2.81
N MET A 855 -25.08 -46.10 -2.30
CA MET A 855 -24.99 -45.76 -0.85
C MET A 855 -26.18 -46.36 -0.05
N THR A 856 -27.25 -46.80 -0.72
CA THR A 856 -28.46 -47.29 -0.03
C THR A 856 -28.34 -48.77 0.40
N HIS A 857 -27.38 -49.52 -0.17
CA HIS A 857 -27.17 -50.93 0.14
C HIS A 857 -25.87 -51.22 0.90
N LEU A 858 -25.08 -50.20 1.27
CA LEU A 858 -23.83 -50.35 1.98
C LEU A 858 -24.00 -50.36 3.51
N THR A 859 -23.39 -51.32 4.18
CA THR A 859 -23.25 -51.30 5.61
C THR A 859 -22.20 -50.26 6.06
N PRO A 860 -22.28 -49.74 7.28
CA PRO A 860 -21.30 -48.75 7.78
C PRO A 860 -19.83 -49.22 7.71
N MET A 861 -19.60 -50.52 7.86
CA MET A 861 -18.26 -51.13 7.77
C MET A 861 -17.75 -51.20 6.35
N GLU A 862 -18.63 -51.49 5.41
CA GLU A 862 -18.26 -51.49 3.95
C GLU A 862 -18.01 -50.06 3.46
N ALA A 863 -18.81 -49.06 3.89
CA ALA A 863 -18.61 -47.68 3.57
C ALA A 863 -17.24 -47.17 4.08
N MET A 864 -16.86 -47.54 5.30
CA MET A 864 -15.54 -47.19 5.88
C MET A 864 -14.38 -47.85 5.09
N ASN A 865 -14.53 -49.11 4.66
CA ASN A 865 -13.51 -49.77 3.88
C ASN A 865 -13.35 -49.18 2.48
N ILE A 866 -14.45 -48.77 1.86
CA ILE A 866 -14.43 -48.08 0.55
C ILE A 866 -13.74 -46.71 0.70
N LEU A 867 -14.11 -45.90 1.70
CA LEU A 867 -13.47 -44.65 1.98
C LEU A 867 -11.98 -44.81 2.26
N TYR A 868 -11.57 -45.81 3.02
CA TYR A 868 -10.16 -46.08 3.30
C TYR A 868 -9.40 -46.45 2.03
N ASN A 869 -10.01 -47.27 1.14
CA ASN A 869 -9.40 -47.66 -0.15
C ASN A 869 -9.29 -46.46 -1.10
N LEU A 870 -10.29 -45.58 -1.18
CA LEU A 870 -10.25 -44.36 -1.96
C LEU A 870 -9.18 -43.40 -1.43
N GLN A 871 -9.07 -43.24 -0.10
CA GLN A 871 -8.03 -42.47 0.52
C GLN A 871 -6.62 -43.00 0.23
N ASN A 872 -6.45 -44.30 0.27
CA ASN A 872 -5.16 -44.94 -0.08
C ASN A 872 -4.83 -44.80 -1.56
N LYS A 873 -5.82 -44.90 -2.47
CA LYS A 873 -5.63 -44.60 -3.89
C LYS A 873 -5.16 -43.16 -4.12
N ILE A 874 -5.71 -42.18 -3.40
CA ILE A 874 -5.26 -40.80 -3.45
C ILE A 874 -3.85 -40.65 -2.89
N LYS A 875 -3.56 -41.21 -1.70
CA LYS A 875 -2.22 -41.12 -1.08
C LYS A 875 -1.08 -41.80 -1.84
N ASN A 876 -1.36 -42.84 -2.61
CA ASN A 876 -0.34 -43.57 -3.36
C ASN A 876 -0.09 -43.00 -4.77
N ARG A 877 -0.77 -41.90 -5.13
CA ARG A 877 -0.59 -41.20 -6.41
C ARG A 877 0.32 -39.99 -6.33
N TRP A 878 0.74 -39.62 -5.10
CA TRP A 878 1.66 -38.50 -4.84
C TRP A 878 2.97 -38.98 -4.24
#